data_410eee58d2b6b08ab2b8808042ce7ea0
#
_entry.id   410eee58d2b6b08ab2b8808042ce7ea0
#
_cell.length_a   1.000
_cell.length_b   1.000
_cell.length_c   1.000
_cell.angle_alpha   90.00
_cell.angle_beta   90.00
_cell.angle_gamma   90.00
#
_symmetry.space_group_name_H-M   'P 1'
#
loop_
_entity.id
_entity.type
_entity.pdbx_description
1 polymer ?
#
loop_
_entity_poly.entity_id
_entity_poly.type
_entity_poly.pdbx_seq_one_letter_code
_entity_poly.pdbx_strand_id
1 'polypeptide(L)'
;LYFNNFKELFIHFYGTVVKTPMKKQVLFGTLALLASQAFAQQAAVTGPDSRLKLDFQLQDGKPVYSVTYDGKTVLENSPLGFVSNIGDFSRQMSFVGQQADKVEKTYTQDRIKCSTVNYSANKLTVTLENAEKKKLDIVFQLSNNDIAFRYEMPQYGETACMVIEKEATGFDFPSTTTTFLSPQSDPMIGWKRTKPSYEEEYVPDEPVATPSKYGEGYTFPALFHVGDNWALVSETGVRSLYCASHLSDATKDGLYSIAFPNPGEMNGLGSSTPGLALPGATPWRTITVGSGLKPIVETTVPFDVVEPLYEPSQEYKFGRSTWSWIMWQDPSINYDEQIRFIDLASEMGYEYTLIDGGWEKNIGRDRMEELFKYAHQKNVDVFVWYNSNGYWNDAPQDAKQCMSNSVARKKEMKWLQKCGVKGLKVDFFGSDKQQMMGLYEDILTDANEYGLMIIFHGCTIPRGWERMYPNYVGSEAVLASENLIFNQHFDDMEAYNACLHPFIRNTIGCMEFGGTLLNKRHNRTNDGGTVRKTTDVFQLATAVLYQNPIQNFALAPNNLTDAPALAIDFMKEVPTTWDETVFLDGYPGKYCVLARRHGDRWYVVGVNAQKEPLKLSLNLPMWKKGETVSYYLDDKKRQPQLEELKIKNPAEVKVVIQPEGGIILTK
;
A
#
# COMPACT_ATOMS: atom_id res chain seq x y z
N LEU A 1 43.36 55.62 -1.91
CA LEU A 1 44.67 56.27 -1.78
C LEU A 1 45.58 55.50 -0.84
N TYR A 2 46.78 55.28 -1.38
CA TYR A 2 48.06 54.76 -0.90
C TYR A 2 48.24 53.24 -1.09
N PHE A 3 48.87 52.94 -2.02
CA PHE A 3 50.12 52.57 -2.72
C PHE A 3 51.33 52.33 -1.83
N ASN A 4 51.95 51.15 -2.15
CA ASN A 4 53.37 50.88 -2.36
C ASN A 4 54.26 50.35 -1.21
N ASN A 5 54.86 49.24 -1.63
CA ASN A 5 56.30 48.86 -1.56
C ASN A 5 56.82 48.26 -0.27
N PHE A 6 57.27 47.03 -0.40
CA PHE A 6 58.69 46.75 -0.12
C PHE A 6 59.15 45.53 -0.95
N LYS A 7 59.99 45.84 -1.96
CA LYS A 7 60.98 44.93 -2.57
C LYS A 7 62.28 45.13 -1.83
N GLU A 8 63.07 44.02 -1.85
CA GLU A 8 64.50 43.92 -1.65
C GLU A 8 65.03 43.81 -0.22
N LEU A 9 65.56 42.63 0.08
CA LEU A 9 66.92 42.49 0.56
C LEU A 9 67.50 41.14 0.09
N PHE A 10 68.38 41.21 -0.94
CA PHE A 10 69.42 40.21 -1.27
C PHE A 10 70.57 40.34 -0.26
N ILE A 11 71.16 39.22 0.13
CA ILE A 11 72.64 38.99 0.11
C ILE A 11 72.97 37.58 0.68
N HIS A 12 73.53 36.79 -0.22
CA HIS A 12 74.64 35.82 -0.13
C HIS A 12 74.96 35.16 1.22
N PHE A 13 74.91 33.84 1.22
CA PHE A 13 76.03 33.02 1.65
C PHE A 13 76.11 31.72 0.84
N TYR A 14 77.28 31.47 0.24
CA TYR A 14 77.73 30.22 -0.43
C TYR A 14 77.95 29.12 0.61
N GLY A 15 77.59 27.88 0.28
CA GLY A 15 78.06 26.70 0.98
C GLY A 15 77.38 25.40 0.68
N THR A 16 77.94 24.65 -0.23
CA THR A 16 78.07 23.19 -0.31
C THR A 16 76.80 22.37 -0.66
N VAL A 17 76.81 21.82 -1.86
CA VAL A 17 75.97 20.80 -2.44
C VAL A 17 75.98 19.50 -1.63
N VAL A 18 74.82 19.04 -1.16
CA VAL A 18 74.51 17.64 -0.91
C VAL A 18 73.28 17.27 -1.67
N LYS A 19 73.47 16.45 -2.71
CA LYS A 19 72.34 15.83 -3.47
C LYS A 19 71.63 14.79 -2.62
N THR A 20 70.39 14.99 -2.32
CA THR A 20 69.42 13.94 -1.91
C THR A 20 68.11 14.09 -2.67
N PRO A 21 67.46 13.00 -3.10
CA PRO A 21 66.45 13.05 -4.11
C PRO A 21 65.03 13.33 -3.47
N MET A 22 64.64 14.60 -3.55
CA MET A 22 63.37 15.06 -3.01
C MET A 22 62.27 15.18 -4.11
N LYS A 23 62.12 14.14 -4.94
CA LYS A 23 61.04 14.09 -5.97
C LYS A 23 60.00 12.97 -5.82
N LYS A 24 60.18 12.04 -4.85
CA LYS A 24 59.21 10.96 -4.67
C LYS A 24 58.19 11.17 -3.54
N GLN A 25 58.43 12.02 -2.56
CA GLN A 25 57.51 12.22 -1.43
C GLN A 25 56.37 13.24 -1.73
N VAL A 26 56.62 14.24 -2.60
CA VAL A 26 55.57 15.22 -2.96
C VAL A 26 54.54 14.60 -3.91
N LEU A 27 54.96 13.63 -4.75
CA LEU A 27 54.01 12.93 -5.66
C LEU A 27 53.14 11.93 -4.91
N PHE A 28 53.63 11.31 -3.82
CA PHE A 28 52.83 10.41 -2.97
C PHE A 28 51.84 11.18 -2.09
N GLY A 29 52.19 12.36 -1.59
CA GLY A 29 51.30 13.21 -0.82
C GLY A 29 50.16 13.77 -1.66
N THR A 30 50.40 14.18 -2.90
CA THR A 30 49.37 14.69 -3.82
C THR A 30 48.46 13.58 -4.37
N LEU A 31 49.02 12.38 -4.64
CA LEU A 31 48.19 11.22 -5.01
C LEU A 31 47.33 10.71 -3.82
N ALA A 32 47.88 10.74 -2.59
CA ALA A 32 47.09 10.36 -1.41
C ALA A 32 46.00 11.35 -1.08
N LEU A 33 46.20 12.66 -1.31
CA LEU A 33 45.16 13.68 -1.17
C LEU A 33 44.08 13.59 -2.29
N LEU A 34 44.48 13.28 -3.52
CA LEU A 34 43.52 13.06 -4.62
C LEU A 34 42.78 11.73 -4.46
N ALA A 35 43.42 10.68 -3.97
CA ALA A 35 42.75 9.43 -3.64
C ALA A 35 41.79 9.58 -2.45
N SER A 36 42.15 10.37 -1.42
CA SER A 36 41.26 10.62 -0.28
C SER A 36 40.05 11.48 -0.65
N GLN A 37 40.18 12.39 -1.61
CA GLN A 37 39.02 13.15 -2.14
C GLN A 37 38.10 12.29 -3.03
N ALA A 38 38.63 11.31 -3.76
CA ALA A 38 37.84 10.37 -4.55
C ALA A 38 37.03 9.38 -3.65
N PHE A 39 37.57 9.01 -2.48
CA PHE A 39 36.87 8.15 -1.52
C PHE A 39 35.84 8.88 -0.68
N ALA A 40 35.86 10.22 -0.63
CA ALA A 40 34.94 11.05 0.20
C ALA A 40 33.57 11.31 -0.44
N GLN A 41 33.27 10.78 -1.64
CA GLN A 41 32.03 11.02 -2.38
C GLN A 41 31.13 9.77 -2.48
N GLN A 42 31.40 8.76 -1.68
CA GLN A 42 30.69 7.50 -1.70
C GLN A 42 30.30 7.08 -0.28
N ALA A 43 29.11 6.49 -0.14
CA ALA A 43 28.63 5.90 1.09
C ALA A 43 27.90 4.59 0.78
N ALA A 44 27.90 3.65 1.71
CA ALA A 44 27.21 2.39 1.53
C ALA A 44 26.56 1.94 2.83
N VAL A 45 25.45 1.25 2.71
CA VAL A 45 24.75 0.62 3.83
C VAL A 45 24.23 -0.75 3.38
N THR A 46 24.22 -1.72 4.31
CA THR A 46 23.68 -3.05 4.10
C THR A 46 22.55 -3.31 5.08
N GLY A 47 21.64 -4.22 4.74
CA GLY A 47 20.73 -4.81 5.73
C GLY A 47 21.53 -5.55 6.83
N PRO A 48 20.90 -5.86 7.97
CA PRO A 48 21.56 -6.55 9.09
C PRO A 48 22.20 -7.89 8.70
N ASP A 49 21.63 -8.66 7.78
CA ASP A 49 22.16 -9.93 7.27
C ASP A 49 23.17 -9.76 6.11
N SER A 50 23.43 -8.52 5.68
CA SER A 50 24.37 -8.13 4.62
C SER A 50 24.02 -8.63 3.20
N ARG A 51 22.82 -9.15 2.96
CA ARG A 51 22.36 -9.61 1.64
C ARG A 51 21.89 -8.45 0.77
N LEU A 52 21.13 -7.52 1.36
CA LEU A 52 20.66 -6.29 0.73
C LEU A 52 21.73 -5.20 0.94
N LYS A 53 22.14 -4.54 -0.14
CA LYS A 53 23.12 -3.46 -0.11
C LYS A 53 22.67 -2.29 -0.96
N LEU A 54 22.83 -1.08 -0.45
CA LEU A 54 22.71 0.18 -1.17
C LEU A 54 24.05 0.90 -1.20
N ASP A 55 24.49 1.25 -2.40
CA ASP A 55 25.66 2.09 -2.64
C ASP A 55 25.22 3.47 -3.11
N PHE A 56 25.56 4.50 -2.35
CA PHE A 56 25.37 5.91 -2.69
C PHE A 56 26.62 6.49 -3.33
N GLN A 57 26.46 7.28 -4.37
CA GLN A 57 27.56 7.98 -5.05
C GLN A 57 27.14 9.40 -5.45
N LEU A 58 28.10 10.30 -5.47
CA LEU A 58 27.96 11.63 -6.07
C LEU A 58 28.72 11.65 -7.41
N GLN A 59 28.00 11.51 -8.52
CA GLN A 59 28.55 11.45 -9.88
C GLN A 59 28.41 12.83 -10.55
N ASP A 60 29.53 13.52 -10.75
CA ASP A 60 29.56 14.88 -11.33
C ASP A 60 28.56 15.86 -10.66
N GLY A 61 28.49 15.77 -9.33
CA GLY A 61 27.57 16.58 -8.53
C GLY A 61 26.11 16.13 -8.58
N LYS A 62 25.78 14.97 -9.17
CA LYS A 62 24.47 14.35 -9.14
C LYS A 62 24.43 13.21 -8.13
N PRO A 63 23.58 13.24 -7.12
CA PRO A 63 23.41 12.15 -6.20
C PRO A 63 22.71 10.98 -6.89
N VAL A 64 23.29 9.80 -6.81
CA VAL A 64 22.75 8.54 -7.36
C VAL A 64 22.92 7.41 -6.34
N TYR A 65 22.11 6.37 -6.49
CA TYR A 65 22.25 5.14 -5.72
C TYR A 65 22.06 3.92 -6.60
N SER A 66 22.60 2.79 -6.16
CA SER A 66 22.37 1.48 -6.76
C SER A 66 22.04 0.47 -5.67
N VAL A 67 21.33 -0.59 -6.04
CA VAL A 67 20.89 -1.64 -5.09
C VAL A 67 21.31 -3.00 -5.61
N THR A 68 21.91 -3.80 -4.72
CA THR A 68 22.20 -5.21 -4.97
C THR A 68 21.60 -6.10 -3.89
N TYR A 69 21.21 -7.31 -4.27
CA TYR A 69 20.74 -8.34 -3.35
C TYR A 69 21.46 -9.65 -3.67
N ASP A 70 22.09 -10.25 -2.66
CA ASP A 70 23.02 -11.40 -2.83
C ASP A 70 24.07 -11.17 -3.94
N GLY A 71 24.55 -9.93 -4.06
CA GLY A 71 25.54 -9.52 -5.07
C GLY A 71 24.99 -9.36 -6.49
N LYS A 72 23.69 -9.57 -6.72
CA LYS A 72 23.01 -9.34 -8.01
C LYS A 72 22.40 -7.96 -8.06
N THR A 73 22.53 -7.25 -9.18
CA THR A 73 21.95 -5.92 -9.39
C THR A 73 20.42 -5.99 -9.39
N VAL A 74 19.80 -5.13 -8.59
CA VAL A 74 18.34 -4.91 -8.54
C VAL A 74 18.00 -3.56 -9.15
N LEU A 75 18.71 -2.51 -8.76
CA LEU A 75 18.65 -1.19 -9.36
C LEU A 75 20.05 -0.75 -9.81
N GLU A 76 20.13 -0.19 -11.01
CA GLU A 76 21.31 0.45 -11.54
C GLU A 76 21.50 1.86 -10.95
N ASN A 77 22.24 2.76 -11.58
CA ASN A 77 22.50 4.10 -11.06
C ASN A 77 21.26 4.99 -11.10
N SER A 78 20.43 4.87 -10.09
CA SER A 78 19.15 5.58 -9.94
C SER A 78 19.39 6.99 -9.37
N PRO A 79 18.82 8.05 -9.95
CA PRO A 79 19.00 9.42 -9.47
C PRO A 79 18.26 9.69 -8.16
N LEU A 80 18.78 10.68 -7.40
CA LEU A 80 18.19 11.19 -6.17
C LEU A 80 18.07 12.72 -6.21
N GLY A 81 17.26 13.28 -5.31
CA GLY A 81 17.11 14.72 -5.10
C GLY A 81 15.82 15.28 -5.66
N PHE A 82 15.72 16.60 -5.65
CA PHE A 82 14.55 17.33 -6.10
C PHE A 82 14.91 18.76 -6.51
N VAL A 83 14.01 19.42 -7.25
CA VAL A 83 14.05 20.84 -7.56
C VAL A 83 12.94 21.53 -6.79
N SER A 84 13.25 22.68 -6.20
CA SER A 84 12.31 23.47 -5.42
C SER A 84 12.42 24.96 -5.75
N ASN A 85 11.44 25.75 -5.31
CA ASN A 85 11.46 27.20 -5.43
C ASN A 85 12.60 27.92 -4.68
N ILE A 86 13.34 27.19 -3.82
CA ILE A 86 14.46 27.72 -3.04
C ILE A 86 15.81 27.13 -3.43
N GLY A 87 15.90 26.28 -4.43
CA GLY A 87 17.14 25.70 -4.95
C GLY A 87 16.98 24.33 -5.59
N ASP A 88 17.99 23.94 -6.35
CA ASP A 88 18.11 22.62 -6.95
C ASP A 88 18.98 21.71 -6.07
N PHE A 89 18.41 20.58 -5.65
CA PHE A 89 19.06 19.57 -4.81
C PHE A 89 19.30 18.24 -5.58
N SER A 90 19.21 18.27 -6.91
CA SER A 90 19.42 17.11 -7.78
C SER A 90 20.73 17.16 -8.58
N ARG A 91 21.41 18.29 -8.59
CA ARG A 91 22.66 18.51 -9.33
C ARG A 91 23.53 19.58 -8.66
N GLN A 92 24.81 19.64 -9.06
CA GLN A 92 25.81 20.54 -8.47
C GLN A 92 25.89 20.41 -6.93
N MET A 93 25.61 19.19 -6.44
CA MET A 93 25.70 18.88 -5.05
C MET A 93 27.15 18.61 -4.63
N SER A 94 27.46 18.90 -3.39
CA SER A 94 28.74 18.59 -2.74
C SER A 94 28.50 17.67 -1.55
N PHE A 95 29.37 16.69 -1.35
CA PHE A 95 29.32 15.79 -0.20
C PHE A 95 29.84 16.52 1.05
N VAL A 96 29.04 16.58 2.10
CA VAL A 96 29.40 17.20 3.38
C VAL A 96 29.83 16.17 4.41
N GLY A 97 29.12 15.05 4.50
CA GLY A 97 29.41 13.98 5.44
C GLY A 97 28.40 12.85 5.42
N GLN A 98 28.65 11.86 6.26
CA GLN A 98 27.74 10.75 6.47
C GLN A 98 27.72 10.33 7.93
N GLN A 99 26.59 9.76 8.37
CA GLN A 99 26.44 9.16 9.69
C GLN A 99 25.78 7.79 9.55
N ALA A 100 26.37 6.79 10.19
CA ALA A 100 25.78 5.46 10.30
C ALA A 100 25.19 5.27 11.70
N ASP A 101 24.04 4.59 11.78
CA ASP A 101 23.30 4.30 12.99
C ASP A 101 22.49 3.00 12.85
N LYS A 102 21.79 2.59 13.88
CA LYS A 102 20.86 1.46 13.87
C LYS A 102 19.49 1.88 14.36
N VAL A 103 18.47 1.23 13.81
CA VAL A 103 17.09 1.37 14.28
C VAL A 103 16.63 -0.01 14.72
N GLU A 104 16.21 -0.10 15.98
CA GLU A 104 15.59 -1.29 16.55
C GLU A 104 14.33 -0.88 17.29
N LYS A 105 13.20 -1.46 16.94
CA LYS A 105 11.93 -1.21 17.63
C LYS A 105 11.00 -2.41 17.54
N THR A 106 10.20 -2.58 18.57
CA THR A 106 9.08 -3.52 18.59
C THR A 106 7.78 -2.75 18.76
N TYR A 107 6.79 -3.08 17.97
CA TYR A 107 5.46 -2.49 18.10
C TYR A 107 4.37 -3.54 17.84
N THR A 108 3.18 -3.27 18.36
CA THR A 108 2.00 -4.11 18.17
C THR A 108 1.00 -3.42 17.26
N GLN A 109 0.28 -4.21 16.50
CA GLN A 109 -0.84 -3.80 15.66
C GLN A 109 -1.88 -4.91 15.56
N ASP A 110 -3.13 -4.54 15.34
CA ASP A 110 -4.28 -5.44 15.25
C ASP A 110 -4.97 -5.41 13.87
N ARG A 111 -4.41 -4.67 12.90
CA ARG A 111 -5.04 -4.38 11.60
C ARG A 111 -4.22 -4.77 10.39
N ILE A 112 -2.97 -5.12 10.56
CA ILE A 112 -2.10 -5.59 9.48
C ILE A 112 -1.88 -7.10 9.56
N LYS A 113 -1.08 -7.63 8.64
CA LYS A 113 -0.76 -9.05 8.45
C LYS A 113 -0.12 -9.77 9.66
N CYS A 114 0.28 -9.04 10.69
CA CYS A 114 0.84 -9.59 11.93
C CYS A 114 0.55 -8.66 13.10
N SER A 115 0.38 -9.22 14.31
CA SER A 115 0.06 -8.45 15.52
C SER A 115 1.29 -7.88 16.22
N THR A 116 2.48 -8.42 15.96
CA THR A 116 3.73 -7.96 16.55
C THR A 116 4.80 -7.86 15.47
N VAL A 117 5.48 -6.72 15.41
CA VAL A 117 6.58 -6.47 14.50
C VAL A 117 7.85 -6.16 15.29
N ASN A 118 8.93 -6.89 14.99
CA ASN A 118 10.28 -6.61 15.47
C ASN A 118 11.09 -6.04 14.31
N TYR A 119 11.20 -4.73 14.24
CA TYR A 119 11.91 -4.04 13.18
C TYR A 119 13.37 -3.80 13.56
N SER A 120 14.29 -4.22 12.69
CA SER A 120 15.73 -3.97 12.80
C SER A 120 16.27 -3.49 11.45
N ALA A 121 16.93 -2.34 11.44
CA ALA A 121 17.51 -1.75 10.25
C ALA A 121 18.84 -1.05 10.54
N ASN A 122 19.78 -1.09 9.58
CA ASN A 122 20.91 -0.19 9.57
C ASN A 122 20.50 1.12 8.91
N LYS A 123 20.86 2.24 9.54
CA LYS A 123 20.54 3.59 9.08
C LYS A 123 21.80 4.28 8.56
N LEU A 124 21.71 4.92 7.41
CA LEU A 124 22.70 5.80 6.84
C LEU A 124 22.09 7.16 6.56
N THR A 125 22.68 8.22 7.09
CA THR A 125 22.34 9.60 6.72
C THR A 125 23.50 10.16 5.90
N VAL A 126 23.24 10.62 4.68
CA VAL A 126 24.19 11.31 3.80
C VAL A 126 23.81 12.78 3.76
N THR A 127 24.72 13.64 4.22
CA THR A 127 24.54 15.09 4.16
C THR A 127 25.21 15.65 2.93
N LEU A 128 24.42 16.32 2.11
CA LEU A 128 24.85 17.04 0.91
C LEU A 128 24.62 18.54 1.07
N GLU A 129 25.26 19.34 0.24
CA GLU A 129 24.95 20.76 0.11
C GLU A 129 24.91 21.15 -1.36
N ASN A 130 23.96 22.00 -1.76
CA ASN A 130 23.84 22.48 -3.12
C ASN A 130 24.79 23.66 -3.41
N ALA A 131 24.78 24.18 -4.64
CA ALA A 131 25.63 25.31 -5.04
C ALA A 131 25.41 26.59 -4.21
N GLU A 132 24.23 26.74 -3.60
CA GLU A 132 23.85 27.86 -2.74
C GLU A 132 24.17 27.60 -1.24
N LYS A 133 24.89 26.53 -0.93
CA LYS A 133 25.25 26.13 0.44
C LYS A 133 24.06 25.73 1.31
N LYS A 134 22.97 25.32 0.72
CA LYS A 134 21.82 24.76 1.42
C LYS A 134 22.00 23.25 1.59
N LYS A 135 21.88 22.77 2.83
CA LYS A 135 22.09 21.36 3.17
C LYS A 135 20.83 20.52 2.91
N LEU A 136 21.07 19.28 2.58
CA LEU A 136 20.05 18.23 2.43
C LEU A 136 20.57 16.96 3.09
N ASP A 137 19.77 16.34 3.93
CA ASP A 137 20.05 15.00 4.43
C ASP A 137 19.23 13.98 3.64
N ILE A 138 19.89 12.94 3.12
CA ILE A 138 19.23 11.76 2.55
C ILE A 138 19.34 10.65 3.58
N VAL A 139 18.21 10.23 4.12
CA VAL A 139 18.14 9.21 5.18
C VAL A 139 17.71 7.89 4.58
N PHE A 140 18.57 6.87 4.69
CA PHE A 140 18.29 5.50 4.29
C PHE A 140 18.16 4.61 5.53
N GLN A 141 17.17 3.71 5.53
CA GLN A 141 17.02 2.62 6.49
C GLN A 141 16.92 1.31 5.72
N LEU A 142 17.80 0.36 5.99
CA LEU A 142 17.81 -0.96 5.36
C LEU A 142 17.56 -2.05 6.38
N SER A 143 16.42 -2.74 6.26
CA SER A 143 16.19 -4.03 6.90
C SER A 143 16.82 -5.16 6.07
N ASN A 144 16.54 -6.43 6.39
CA ASN A 144 17.07 -7.54 5.59
C ASN A 144 16.55 -7.58 4.15
N ASN A 145 15.33 -7.08 3.92
CA ASN A 145 14.68 -7.11 2.62
C ASN A 145 14.11 -5.76 2.17
N ASP A 146 14.14 -4.74 3.04
CA ASP A 146 13.49 -3.47 2.74
C ASP A 146 14.48 -2.31 2.78
N ILE A 147 14.28 -1.38 1.88
CA ILE A 147 14.89 -0.06 1.87
C ILE A 147 13.77 0.96 2.06
N ALA A 148 13.92 1.85 3.02
CA ALA A 148 13.13 3.06 3.11
C ALA A 148 14.06 4.26 3.08
N PHE A 149 13.74 5.28 2.26
CA PHE A 149 14.53 6.51 2.24
C PHE A 149 13.66 7.74 2.05
N ARG A 150 14.16 8.88 2.55
CA ARG A 150 13.51 10.18 2.42
C ARG A 150 14.52 11.31 2.47
N TYR A 151 14.07 12.49 2.10
CA TYR A 151 14.82 13.74 2.23
C TYR A 151 14.41 14.46 3.50
N GLU A 152 15.40 14.94 4.27
CA GLU A 152 15.19 15.78 5.44
C GLU A 152 15.87 17.13 5.21
N MET A 153 15.12 18.20 5.39
CA MET A 153 15.56 19.57 5.13
C MET A 153 15.52 20.39 6.41
N PRO A 154 16.65 21.06 6.79
CA PRO A 154 16.63 22.02 7.85
C PRO A 154 15.92 23.30 7.43
N GLN A 155 15.71 24.21 8.37
CA GLN A 155 15.36 25.59 8.04
C GLN A 155 16.59 26.30 7.44
N TYR A 156 16.40 27.07 6.36
CA TYR A 156 17.47 27.79 5.67
C TYR A 156 17.44 29.28 6.02
N GLY A 157 18.15 29.67 7.10
CA GLY A 157 18.12 31.03 7.60
C GLY A 157 16.70 31.42 8.04
N GLU A 158 16.13 32.47 7.44
CA GLU A 158 14.77 32.90 7.70
C GLU A 158 13.71 32.19 6.85
N THR A 159 14.13 31.36 5.88
CA THR A 159 13.20 30.60 5.02
C THR A 159 12.62 29.42 5.80
N ALA A 160 11.33 29.48 6.10
CA ALA A 160 10.62 28.50 6.89
C ALA A 160 9.63 27.64 6.09
N CYS A 161 9.65 27.73 4.75
CA CYS A 161 8.80 26.91 3.87
C CYS A 161 9.42 26.78 2.49
N MET A 162 9.01 25.73 1.76
CA MET A 162 9.42 25.48 0.39
C MET A 162 8.30 24.78 -0.40
N VAL A 163 8.37 24.87 -1.71
CA VAL A 163 7.56 24.09 -2.65
C VAL A 163 8.51 23.21 -3.46
N ILE A 164 8.27 21.91 -3.47
CA ILE A 164 9.01 20.99 -4.34
C ILE A 164 8.31 20.96 -5.70
N GLU A 165 9.01 21.44 -6.73
CA GLU A 165 8.47 21.57 -8.09
C GLU A 165 8.55 20.24 -8.85
N LYS A 166 9.62 19.47 -8.59
CA LYS A 166 9.88 18.16 -9.20
C LYS A 166 10.77 17.32 -8.29
N GLU A 167 10.45 16.06 -8.11
CA GLU A 167 11.33 15.07 -7.49
C GLU A 167 12.13 14.35 -8.59
N ALA A 168 13.45 14.29 -8.42
CA ALA A 168 14.35 13.62 -9.35
C ALA A 168 14.58 12.14 -9.00
N THR A 169 14.06 11.71 -7.85
CA THR A 169 14.16 10.31 -7.41
C THR A 169 13.68 9.36 -8.49
N GLY A 170 14.53 8.39 -8.82
CA GLY A 170 14.22 7.38 -9.82
C GLY A 170 14.57 5.97 -9.38
N PHE A 171 14.13 5.03 -10.19
CA PHE A 171 14.32 3.59 -10.04
C PHE A 171 14.73 3.04 -11.40
N ASP A 172 16.05 2.81 -11.59
CA ASP A 172 16.65 2.39 -12.85
C ASP A 172 16.81 0.88 -12.84
N PHE A 173 15.93 0.20 -13.57
CA PHE A 173 15.90 -1.26 -13.62
C PHE A 173 16.68 -1.79 -14.83
N PRO A 174 17.42 -2.93 -14.67
CA PRO A 174 18.02 -3.62 -15.80
C PRO A 174 17.02 -3.89 -16.94
N SER A 175 17.47 -3.76 -18.18
CA SER A 175 16.61 -3.88 -19.37
C SER A 175 15.92 -5.24 -19.55
N THR A 176 16.34 -6.26 -18.82
CA THR A 176 15.74 -7.61 -18.81
C THR A 176 14.61 -7.77 -17.80
N THR A 177 14.27 -6.71 -17.07
CA THR A 177 13.21 -6.71 -16.04
C THR A 177 11.83 -6.82 -16.69
N THR A 178 10.93 -7.57 -16.07
CA THR A 178 9.50 -7.55 -16.38
C THR A 178 8.69 -6.93 -15.24
N THR A 179 7.48 -6.46 -15.55
CA THR A 179 6.70 -5.62 -14.65
C THR A 179 5.30 -6.16 -14.44
N PHE A 180 4.71 -5.80 -13.30
CA PHE A 180 3.32 -6.07 -12.91
C PHE A 180 2.73 -4.74 -12.42
N LEU A 181 2.32 -3.89 -13.35
CA LEU A 181 1.98 -2.49 -13.09
C LEU A 181 0.52 -2.20 -13.43
N SER A 182 -0.08 -1.28 -12.68
CA SER A 182 -1.39 -0.70 -12.98
C SER A 182 -1.20 0.74 -13.44
N PRO A 183 -1.82 1.18 -14.55
CA PRO A 183 -1.61 2.51 -15.10
C PRO A 183 -2.26 3.59 -14.23
N GLN A 184 -1.59 4.73 -14.10
CA GLN A 184 -2.21 5.96 -13.63
C GLN A 184 -3.20 6.45 -14.70
N SER A 185 -4.44 6.74 -14.33
CA SER A 185 -5.44 7.23 -15.26
C SER A 185 -5.31 8.72 -15.56
N ASP A 186 -5.82 9.16 -16.71
CA ASP A 186 -6.08 10.58 -16.94
C ASP A 186 -6.93 11.17 -15.82
N PRO A 187 -6.73 12.44 -15.47
CA PRO A 187 -7.57 13.09 -14.45
C PRO A 187 -8.99 13.31 -14.94
N MET A 188 -9.94 13.28 -14.01
CA MET A 188 -11.34 13.62 -14.26
C MET A 188 -12.05 12.75 -15.30
N ILE A 189 -11.57 11.53 -15.55
CA ILE A 189 -12.24 10.51 -16.36
C ILE A 189 -12.98 9.49 -15.50
N GLY A 190 -13.53 8.47 -16.14
CA GLY A 190 -14.30 7.42 -15.50
C GLY A 190 -15.71 7.85 -15.12
N TRP A 191 -16.38 6.98 -14.38
CA TRP A 191 -17.75 7.24 -13.96
C TRP A 191 -17.84 8.52 -13.13
N LYS A 192 -18.67 9.45 -13.54
CA LYS A 192 -18.90 10.74 -12.85
C LYS A 192 -17.63 11.51 -12.48
N ARG A 193 -16.54 11.33 -13.25
CA ARG A 193 -15.26 12.03 -13.07
C ARG A 193 -14.60 11.74 -11.71
N THR A 194 -14.68 10.49 -11.26
CA THR A 194 -14.15 10.09 -9.96
C THR A 194 -12.69 9.62 -9.99
N LYS A 195 -12.10 9.43 -11.18
CA LYS A 195 -10.68 9.06 -11.27
C LYS A 195 -9.74 10.29 -11.16
N PRO A 196 -8.51 10.07 -10.69
CA PRO A 196 -7.85 8.80 -10.35
C PRO A 196 -8.34 8.21 -9.02
N SER A 197 -8.60 6.90 -9.01
CA SER A 197 -9.05 6.14 -7.82
C SER A 197 -8.39 4.76 -7.71
N TYR A 198 -7.28 4.53 -8.41
CA TYR A 198 -6.50 3.28 -8.41
C TYR A 198 -7.26 2.02 -8.87
N GLU A 199 -8.33 2.19 -9.63
CA GLU A 199 -9.21 1.13 -10.11
C GLU A 199 -8.95 0.81 -11.58
N GLU A 200 -7.71 0.43 -11.91
CA GLU A 200 -7.28 -0.04 -13.23
C GLU A 200 -6.70 -1.45 -13.15
N GLU A 201 -6.74 -2.17 -14.28
CA GLU A 201 -6.19 -3.51 -14.35
C GLU A 201 -4.66 -3.50 -14.33
N TYR A 202 -4.09 -4.48 -13.64
CA TYR A 202 -2.66 -4.75 -13.73
C TYR A 202 -2.32 -5.46 -15.03
N VAL A 203 -1.19 -5.09 -15.63
CA VAL A 203 -0.63 -5.79 -16.80
C VAL A 203 0.60 -6.57 -16.36
N PRO A 204 0.59 -7.90 -16.48
CA PRO A 204 1.65 -8.75 -15.97
C PRO A 204 2.73 -9.05 -17.00
N ASP A 205 3.93 -9.35 -16.51
CA ASP A 205 5.07 -9.83 -17.29
C ASP A 205 5.41 -8.93 -18.51
N GLU A 206 5.06 -7.64 -18.47
CA GLU A 206 5.44 -6.72 -19.53
C GLU A 206 6.93 -6.35 -19.44
N PRO A 207 7.62 -6.18 -20.58
CA PRO A 207 8.98 -5.65 -20.55
C PRO A 207 9.05 -4.28 -19.87
N VAL A 208 10.14 -4.04 -19.13
CA VAL A 208 10.45 -2.71 -18.60
C VAL A 208 10.43 -1.66 -19.72
N ALA A 209 10.04 -0.43 -19.41
CA ALA A 209 9.87 0.67 -20.35
C ALA A 209 8.69 0.52 -21.35
N THR A 210 7.75 -0.40 -21.11
CA THR A 210 6.47 -0.38 -21.83
C THR A 210 5.72 0.91 -21.46
N PRO A 211 5.20 1.69 -22.44
CA PRO A 211 4.44 2.90 -22.15
C PRO A 211 3.12 2.61 -21.43
N SER A 212 2.75 3.43 -20.46
CA SER A 212 1.48 3.27 -19.76
C SER A 212 0.27 3.57 -20.66
N LYS A 213 -0.87 2.98 -20.31
CA LYS A 213 -2.12 3.06 -21.09
C LYS A 213 -2.56 4.49 -21.40
N TYR A 214 -2.36 5.43 -20.47
CA TYR A 214 -2.80 6.82 -20.58
C TYR A 214 -1.64 7.81 -20.80
N GLY A 215 -0.39 7.36 -20.73
CA GLY A 215 0.78 8.24 -20.80
C GLY A 215 1.05 9.04 -19.52
N GLU A 216 0.35 8.71 -18.43
CA GLU A 216 0.47 9.34 -17.11
C GLU A 216 1.37 8.54 -16.15
N GLY A 217 1.95 7.43 -16.61
CA GLY A 217 2.76 6.53 -15.78
C GLY A 217 1.94 5.46 -15.04
N TYR A 218 2.44 5.03 -13.88
CA TYR A 218 1.93 3.87 -13.17
C TYR A 218 1.70 4.16 -11.69
N THR A 219 0.64 3.59 -11.12
CA THR A 219 0.32 3.73 -9.71
C THR A 219 1.28 2.94 -8.82
N PHE A 220 1.40 3.34 -7.55
CA PHE A 220 1.93 2.48 -6.51
C PHE A 220 0.85 1.51 -5.98
N PRO A 221 1.26 0.35 -5.40
CA PRO A 221 2.61 -0.24 -5.43
C PRO A 221 2.94 -0.83 -6.80
N ALA A 222 4.21 -0.86 -7.14
CA ALA A 222 4.73 -1.31 -8.43
C ALA A 222 5.65 -2.52 -8.23
N LEU A 223 5.32 -3.68 -8.82
CA LEU A 223 6.07 -4.92 -8.68
C LEU A 223 6.91 -5.19 -9.94
N PHE A 224 8.16 -5.55 -9.72
CA PHE A 224 9.16 -5.84 -10.76
C PHE A 224 9.79 -7.21 -10.54
N HIS A 225 10.00 -7.96 -11.63
CA HIS A 225 10.77 -9.20 -11.65
C HIS A 225 12.12 -8.96 -12.31
N VAL A 226 13.18 -8.93 -11.52
CA VAL A 226 14.53 -8.48 -11.90
C VAL A 226 15.49 -9.67 -11.90
N GLY A 227 15.61 -10.36 -13.04
CA GLY A 227 16.38 -11.60 -13.13
C GLY A 227 15.81 -12.68 -12.19
N ASP A 228 16.58 -13.08 -11.17
CA ASP A 228 16.11 -14.05 -10.15
C ASP A 228 15.49 -13.35 -8.91
N ASN A 229 15.43 -12.02 -8.89
CA ASN A 229 14.93 -11.24 -7.77
C ASN A 229 13.58 -10.60 -8.08
N TRP A 230 12.86 -10.25 -7.00
CA TRP A 230 11.64 -9.47 -7.04
C TRP A 230 11.86 -8.15 -6.31
N ALA A 231 11.30 -7.07 -6.83
CA ALA A 231 11.33 -5.77 -6.19
C ALA A 231 9.94 -5.14 -6.19
N LEU A 232 9.47 -4.69 -5.02
CA LEU A 232 8.22 -3.92 -4.88
C LEU A 232 8.56 -2.49 -4.50
N VAL A 233 8.17 -1.54 -5.34
CA VAL A 233 8.38 -0.11 -5.09
C VAL A 233 7.07 0.53 -4.66
N SER A 234 7.14 1.35 -3.61
CA SER A 234 5.99 2.10 -3.09
C SER A 234 6.43 3.33 -2.30
N GLU A 235 5.49 3.96 -1.63
CA GLU A 235 5.73 5.05 -0.69
C GLU A 235 4.91 4.88 0.59
N THR A 236 5.33 5.53 1.68
CA THR A 236 4.59 5.52 2.95
C THR A 236 4.81 6.81 3.74
N GLY A 237 3.92 7.07 4.71
CA GLY A 237 3.99 8.28 5.52
C GLY A 237 3.45 9.55 4.83
N VAL A 238 2.68 9.41 3.76
CA VAL A 238 1.99 10.53 3.10
C VAL A 238 0.80 10.96 3.94
N ARG A 239 0.70 12.27 4.19
CA ARG A 239 -0.38 12.91 4.92
C ARG A 239 -0.56 14.36 4.46
N SER A 240 -1.33 15.17 5.18
CA SER A 240 -1.62 16.58 4.88
C SER A 240 -0.40 17.46 4.55
N LEU A 241 0.79 17.06 4.98
CA LEU A 241 2.03 17.81 4.77
C LEU A 241 2.70 17.56 3.40
N TYR A 242 2.16 16.67 2.56
CA TYR A 242 2.69 16.35 1.25
C TYR A 242 1.58 15.86 0.31
N CYS A 243 1.83 15.79 -1.00
CA CYS A 243 0.97 15.08 -1.93
C CYS A 243 1.34 13.60 -1.98
N ALA A 244 0.42 12.75 -2.45
CA ALA A 244 0.79 11.41 -2.87
C ALA A 244 1.52 11.47 -4.22
N SER A 245 2.24 10.40 -4.55
CA SER A 245 2.98 10.29 -5.81
C SER A 245 2.75 8.95 -6.50
N HIS A 246 3.20 8.86 -7.73
CA HIS A 246 3.18 7.66 -8.55
C HIS A 246 4.47 7.57 -9.37
N LEU A 247 4.65 6.50 -10.17
CA LEU A 247 5.77 6.40 -11.12
C LEU A 247 5.42 7.08 -12.44
N SER A 248 6.37 7.83 -13.01
CA SER A 248 6.28 8.28 -14.41
C SER A 248 6.27 7.07 -15.36
N ASP A 249 5.97 7.31 -16.63
CA ASP A 249 6.44 6.40 -17.67
C ASP A 249 7.96 6.26 -17.60
N ALA A 250 8.48 5.06 -17.87
CA ALA A 250 9.91 4.83 -17.92
C ALA A 250 10.56 5.52 -19.14
N THR A 251 11.83 5.88 -18.98
CA THR A 251 12.67 6.16 -20.13
C THR A 251 12.92 4.87 -20.93
N LYS A 252 13.43 5.00 -22.16
CA LYS A 252 13.77 3.85 -23.00
C LYS A 252 14.79 2.90 -22.36
N ASP A 253 15.58 3.39 -21.41
CA ASP A 253 16.61 2.64 -20.70
C ASP A 253 16.11 1.97 -19.43
N GLY A 254 14.82 2.13 -19.06
CA GLY A 254 14.21 1.45 -17.91
C GLY A 254 14.14 2.28 -16.62
N LEU A 255 14.47 3.56 -16.67
CA LEU A 255 14.37 4.47 -15.52
C LEU A 255 12.94 4.98 -15.35
N TYR A 256 12.29 4.61 -14.25
CA TYR A 256 11.08 5.23 -13.73
C TYR A 256 11.45 6.35 -12.75
N SER A 257 10.67 7.41 -12.72
CA SER A 257 10.87 8.53 -11.77
C SER A 257 9.61 8.78 -10.95
N ILE A 258 9.75 9.42 -9.81
CA ILE A 258 8.60 9.92 -9.05
C ILE A 258 7.88 10.99 -9.88
N ALA A 259 6.58 10.85 -10.00
CA ALA A 259 5.66 11.82 -10.59
C ALA A 259 4.65 12.32 -9.56
N PHE A 260 4.33 13.60 -9.62
CA PHE A 260 3.33 14.24 -8.78
C PHE A 260 1.94 14.20 -9.42
N PRO A 261 0.86 14.46 -8.66
CA PRO A 261 -0.50 14.44 -9.17
C PRO A 261 -0.68 15.32 -10.41
N ASN A 262 -1.54 14.88 -11.34
CA ASN A 262 -1.80 15.66 -12.54
C ASN A 262 -2.48 17.00 -12.19
N PRO A 263 -2.06 18.12 -12.79
CA PRO A 263 -2.69 19.43 -12.58
C PRO A 263 -4.20 19.44 -12.83
N GLY A 264 -4.71 18.59 -13.72
CA GLY A 264 -6.14 18.46 -14.05
C GLY A 264 -7.02 17.83 -12.97
N GLU A 265 -6.45 17.11 -12.00
CA GLU A 265 -7.20 16.56 -10.88
C GLU A 265 -7.98 17.63 -10.10
N MET A 266 -9.09 17.28 -9.45
CA MET A 266 -9.97 18.21 -8.73
C MET A 266 -10.48 19.37 -9.62
N ASN A 267 -10.79 19.12 -10.89
CA ASN A 267 -11.16 20.16 -11.85
C ASN A 267 -10.08 21.27 -12.03
N GLY A 268 -8.81 20.93 -11.87
CA GLY A 268 -7.68 21.86 -11.94
C GLY A 268 -7.48 22.72 -10.68
N LEU A 269 -8.24 22.48 -9.62
CA LEU A 269 -8.09 23.20 -8.36
C LEU A 269 -7.01 22.57 -7.48
N GLY A 270 -6.35 23.42 -6.69
CA GLY A 270 -5.26 23.01 -5.82
C GLY A 270 -3.94 22.79 -6.55
N SER A 271 -2.84 22.75 -5.77
CA SER A 271 -1.51 22.53 -6.29
C SER A 271 -1.22 21.04 -6.50
N SER A 272 -0.64 20.68 -7.64
CA SER A 272 -0.07 19.36 -7.88
C SER A 272 1.33 19.19 -7.29
N THR A 273 1.97 20.28 -6.86
CA THR A 273 3.28 20.30 -6.23
C THR A 273 3.14 20.49 -4.73
N PRO A 274 3.87 19.70 -3.90
CA PRO A 274 3.75 19.78 -2.45
C PRO A 274 4.46 21.00 -1.86
N GLY A 275 3.81 21.61 -0.88
CA GLY A 275 4.37 22.64 -0.02
C GLY A 275 4.74 22.08 1.35
N LEU A 276 5.92 22.43 1.85
CA LEU A 276 6.49 21.96 3.12
C LEU A 276 6.83 23.10 4.04
N ALA A 277 6.53 22.97 5.33
CA ALA A 277 7.15 23.77 6.37
C ALA A 277 8.58 23.25 6.63
N LEU A 278 9.50 24.16 6.98
CA LEU A 278 10.88 23.85 7.34
C LEU A 278 11.16 24.15 8.82
N PRO A 279 11.89 23.27 9.53
CA PRO A 279 12.46 22.01 9.06
C PRO A 279 11.37 21.00 8.71
N GLY A 280 11.63 20.17 7.69
CA GLY A 280 10.63 19.21 7.19
C GLY A 280 11.24 18.01 6.50
N ALA A 281 10.40 17.03 6.16
CA ALA A 281 10.81 15.83 5.46
C ALA A 281 9.78 15.43 4.41
N THR A 282 10.25 14.76 3.33
CA THR A 282 9.36 14.10 2.38
C THR A 282 8.78 12.80 2.96
N PRO A 283 7.73 12.24 2.37
CA PRO A 283 7.34 10.85 2.62
C PRO A 283 8.51 9.87 2.34
N TRP A 284 8.40 8.68 2.90
CA TRP A 284 9.35 7.61 2.64
C TRP A 284 9.08 6.96 1.27
N ARG A 285 10.13 6.77 0.47
CA ARG A 285 10.13 5.87 -0.68
C ARG A 285 10.58 4.50 -0.18
N THR A 286 9.86 3.45 -0.59
CA THR A 286 10.12 2.08 -0.11
C THR A 286 10.43 1.14 -1.27
N ILE A 287 11.39 0.23 -1.07
CA ILE A 287 11.75 -0.82 -2.00
C ILE A 287 11.89 -2.11 -1.19
N THR A 288 11.02 -3.08 -1.42
CA THR A 288 11.16 -4.42 -0.84
C THR A 288 11.79 -5.34 -1.86
N VAL A 289 12.83 -6.08 -1.47
CA VAL A 289 13.61 -6.96 -2.37
C VAL A 289 13.71 -8.37 -1.82
N GLY A 290 13.61 -9.36 -2.69
CA GLY A 290 13.85 -10.76 -2.34
C GLY A 290 14.21 -11.63 -3.52
N SER A 291 14.93 -12.75 -3.28
CA SER A 291 15.16 -13.81 -4.28
C SER A 291 13.92 -14.67 -4.51
N GLY A 292 12.77 -14.27 -3.96
CA GLY A 292 11.45 -14.89 -4.09
C GLY A 292 10.38 -13.94 -3.57
N LEU A 293 9.14 -14.35 -3.64
CA LEU A 293 7.98 -13.52 -3.32
C LEU A 293 7.65 -13.45 -1.81
N LYS A 294 8.27 -14.30 -0.98
CA LYS A 294 8.03 -14.30 0.48
C LYS A 294 8.30 -12.92 1.11
N PRO A 295 9.45 -12.27 0.91
CA PRO A 295 9.68 -10.93 1.44
C PRO A 295 8.67 -9.91 0.94
N ILE A 296 8.22 -10.02 -0.32
CA ILE A 296 7.23 -9.11 -0.91
C ILE A 296 5.88 -9.22 -0.17
N VAL A 297 5.37 -10.43 0.00
CA VAL A 297 4.07 -10.66 0.67
C VAL A 297 4.11 -10.31 2.15
N GLU A 298 5.23 -10.61 2.83
CA GLU A 298 5.36 -10.49 4.28
C GLU A 298 5.89 -9.13 4.75
N THR A 299 6.35 -8.24 3.86
CA THR A 299 6.92 -6.94 4.26
C THR A 299 6.01 -6.15 5.19
N THR A 300 6.63 -5.48 6.15
CA THR A 300 5.98 -4.54 7.07
C THR A 300 6.51 -3.11 6.91
N VAL A 301 7.39 -2.88 5.92
CA VAL A 301 8.06 -1.58 5.73
C VAL A 301 7.11 -0.38 5.64
N PRO A 302 5.88 -0.48 5.09
CA PRO A 302 4.95 0.65 5.09
C PRO A 302 4.61 1.15 6.50
N PHE A 303 4.71 0.28 7.49
CA PHE A 303 4.38 0.54 8.89
C PHE A 303 5.63 0.79 9.75
N ASP A 304 6.78 0.21 9.39
CA ASP A 304 8.00 0.24 10.17
C ASP A 304 8.60 1.64 10.32
N VAL A 305 8.42 2.50 9.32
CA VAL A 305 9.06 3.81 9.24
C VAL A 305 8.12 4.98 9.53
N VAL A 306 6.90 4.68 9.97
CA VAL A 306 5.91 5.67 10.40
C VAL A 306 5.56 5.47 11.88
N GLU A 307 4.97 6.50 12.49
CA GLU A 307 4.56 6.45 13.91
C GLU A 307 3.06 6.82 14.03
N PRO A 308 2.39 6.37 15.10
CA PRO A 308 1.03 6.83 15.42
C PRO A 308 0.98 8.35 15.55
N LEU A 309 -0.02 8.99 14.99
CA LEU A 309 -0.16 10.44 15.01
C LEU A 309 -0.98 10.92 16.22
N TYR A 310 -1.89 10.09 16.72
CA TYR A 310 -2.71 10.34 17.89
C TYR A 310 -3.24 9.03 18.49
N GLU A 311 -3.70 9.11 19.72
CA GLU A 311 -4.28 8.00 20.44
C GLU A 311 -5.73 7.72 20.01
N PRO A 312 -6.20 6.47 20.06
CA PRO A 312 -7.59 6.17 19.83
C PRO A 312 -8.48 6.77 20.91
N SER A 313 -9.60 7.39 20.52
CA SER A 313 -10.56 7.97 21.48
C SER A 313 -11.37 6.92 22.23
N GLN A 314 -11.42 5.70 21.71
CA GLN A 314 -12.05 4.51 22.31
C GLN A 314 -11.39 3.25 21.80
N GLU A 315 -11.72 2.10 22.37
CA GLU A 315 -11.38 0.80 21.80
C GLU A 315 -12.18 0.58 20.51
N TYR A 316 -11.48 0.47 19.38
CA TYR A 316 -12.09 0.12 18.10
C TYR A 316 -12.14 -1.40 17.95
N LYS A 317 -13.28 -1.94 17.54
CA LYS A 317 -13.47 -3.38 17.30
C LYS A 317 -13.54 -3.64 15.80
N PHE A 318 -13.01 -4.76 15.38
CA PHE A 318 -12.98 -5.15 13.98
C PHE A 318 -13.86 -6.38 13.76
N GLY A 319 -14.27 -6.61 12.51
CA GLY A 319 -15.16 -7.74 12.26
C GLY A 319 -15.75 -7.75 10.85
N ARG A 320 -16.79 -8.55 10.71
CA ARG A 320 -17.49 -8.87 9.47
C ARG A 320 -18.71 -7.99 9.32
N SER A 321 -18.98 -7.62 8.09
CA SER A 321 -20.10 -6.74 7.75
C SER A 321 -20.89 -7.30 6.58
N THR A 322 -22.21 -7.11 6.59
CA THR A 322 -23.04 -7.28 5.39
C THR A 322 -23.07 -5.97 4.60
N TRP A 323 -23.20 -6.08 3.29
CA TRP A 323 -23.25 -4.95 2.38
C TRP A 323 -24.25 -5.20 1.24
N SER A 324 -25.42 -4.58 1.32
CA SER A 324 -26.53 -4.86 0.40
C SER A 324 -26.23 -4.44 -1.03
N TRP A 325 -25.49 -3.34 -1.20
CA TRP A 325 -25.32 -2.70 -2.51
C TRP A 325 -24.54 -3.58 -3.49
N ILE A 326 -23.55 -4.37 -3.05
CA ILE A 326 -22.77 -5.20 -3.95
C ILE A 326 -23.66 -6.08 -4.83
N MET A 327 -24.58 -6.84 -4.24
CA MET A 327 -25.41 -7.77 -5.02
C MET A 327 -26.76 -7.20 -5.45
N TRP A 328 -27.32 -6.28 -4.68
CA TRP A 328 -28.67 -5.78 -4.91
C TRP A 328 -28.72 -4.34 -5.42
N GLN A 329 -27.60 -3.65 -5.52
CA GLN A 329 -27.41 -2.32 -6.09
C GLN A 329 -28.29 -1.23 -5.46
N ASP A 330 -28.41 -0.05 -6.07
CA ASP A 330 -29.18 1.09 -5.59
C ASP A 330 -30.62 0.74 -5.13
N PRO A 331 -31.36 -0.18 -5.77
CA PRO A 331 -32.68 -0.59 -5.27
C PRO A 331 -32.71 -1.18 -3.86
N SER A 332 -31.57 -1.63 -3.34
CA SER A 332 -31.47 -2.14 -1.96
C SER A 332 -31.43 -1.04 -0.91
N ILE A 333 -31.15 0.19 -1.31
CA ILE A 333 -31.05 1.31 -0.36
C ILE A 333 -32.43 1.85 -0.06
N ASN A 334 -33.18 1.09 0.70
CA ASN A 334 -34.48 1.45 1.26
C ASN A 334 -34.66 0.74 2.62
N TYR A 335 -35.62 1.20 3.41
CA TYR A 335 -35.78 0.76 4.79
C TYR A 335 -36.00 -0.76 4.92
N ASP A 336 -36.90 -1.34 4.12
CA ASP A 336 -37.27 -2.76 4.26
C ASP A 336 -36.13 -3.70 3.84
N GLU A 337 -35.39 -3.34 2.82
CA GLU A 337 -34.24 -4.13 2.41
C GLU A 337 -33.08 -4.03 3.41
N GLN A 338 -32.86 -2.87 4.03
CA GLN A 338 -31.85 -2.74 5.08
C GLN A 338 -32.19 -3.56 6.32
N ILE A 339 -33.46 -3.69 6.70
CA ILE A 339 -33.92 -4.65 7.74
C ILE A 339 -33.45 -6.07 7.40
N ARG A 340 -33.61 -6.52 6.14
CA ARG A 340 -33.19 -7.87 5.71
C ARG A 340 -31.69 -8.09 5.82
N PHE A 341 -30.88 -7.05 5.55
CA PHE A 341 -29.41 -7.16 5.67
C PHE A 341 -28.94 -7.06 7.12
N ILE A 342 -29.64 -6.34 7.98
CA ILE A 342 -29.44 -6.38 9.44
C ILE A 342 -29.77 -7.77 9.98
N ASP A 343 -30.89 -8.37 9.56
CA ASP A 343 -31.26 -9.73 9.96
C ASP A 343 -30.23 -10.76 9.45
N LEU A 344 -29.75 -10.62 8.22
CA LEU A 344 -28.66 -11.45 7.68
C LEU A 344 -27.39 -11.33 8.53
N ALA A 345 -26.97 -10.11 8.87
CA ALA A 345 -25.80 -9.89 9.73
C ALA A 345 -25.97 -10.59 11.09
N SER A 346 -27.13 -10.43 11.71
CA SER A 346 -27.47 -11.09 12.99
C SER A 346 -27.45 -12.60 12.89
N GLU A 347 -28.02 -13.20 11.83
CA GLU A 347 -28.04 -14.66 11.63
C GLU A 347 -26.66 -15.24 11.34
N MET A 348 -25.81 -14.48 10.62
CA MET A 348 -24.42 -14.82 10.35
C MET A 348 -23.52 -14.61 11.58
N GLY A 349 -23.99 -13.95 12.64
CA GLY A 349 -23.16 -13.54 13.77
C GLY A 349 -22.13 -12.48 13.42
N TYR A 350 -22.45 -11.62 12.44
CA TYR A 350 -21.59 -10.51 12.00
C TYR A 350 -21.72 -9.31 12.92
N GLU A 351 -20.63 -8.62 13.10
CA GLU A 351 -20.50 -7.46 13.96
C GLU A 351 -21.18 -6.24 13.37
N TYR A 352 -21.23 -6.13 12.02
CA TYR A 352 -21.61 -4.91 11.31
C TYR A 352 -22.57 -5.16 10.14
N THR A 353 -23.24 -4.08 9.74
CA THR A 353 -23.88 -3.90 8.44
C THR A 353 -23.51 -2.54 7.86
N LEU A 354 -23.31 -2.46 6.54
CA LEU A 354 -23.05 -1.21 5.83
C LEU A 354 -24.30 -0.76 5.10
N ILE A 355 -24.81 0.44 5.42
CA ILE A 355 -25.88 1.12 4.69
C ILE A 355 -25.23 2.08 3.69
N ASP A 356 -25.35 1.77 2.40
CA ASP A 356 -24.62 2.43 1.31
C ASP A 356 -25.32 3.72 0.80
N GLY A 357 -24.74 4.37 -0.21
CA GLY A 357 -25.11 5.66 -0.78
C GLY A 357 -26.57 5.76 -1.26
N GLY A 358 -27.17 6.93 -1.11
CA GLY A 358 -28.58 7.19 -1.44
C GLY A 358 -29.53 7.08 -0.25
N TRP A 359 -29.05 6.74 0.93
CA TRP A 359 -29.89 6.56 2.13
C TRP A 359 -30.60 7.84 2.57
N GLU A 360 -29.99 9.03 2.40
CA GLU A 360 -30.61 10.29 2.85
C GLU A 360 -31.90 10.58 2.09
N LYS A 361 -31.90 10.34 0.77
CA LYS A 361 -33.08 10.53 -0.08
C LYS A 361 -34.09 9.39 0.04
N ASN A 362 -33.63 8.14 0.06
CA ASN A 362 -34.52 6.96 -0.06
C ASN A 362 -35.08 6.51 1.29
N ILE A 363 -34.37 6.74 2.40
CA ILE A 363 -34.74 6.33 3.75
C ILE A 363 -35.10 7.54 4.61
N GLY A 364 -34.20 8.54 4.62
CA GLY A 364 -34.34 9.75 5.45
C GLY A 364 -33.88 9.53 6.90
N ARG A 365 -33.54 10.63 7.56
CA ARG A 365 -32.81 10.59 8.86
C ARG A 365 -33.65 9.93 9.97
N ASP A 366 -34.90 10.22 10.08
CA ASP A 366 -35.77 9.67 11.15
C ASP A 366 -35.84 8.14 11.06
N ARG A 367 -36.04 7.62 9.83
CA ARG A 367 -36.05 6.16 9.61
C ARG A 367 -34.69 5.52 9.69
N MET A 368 -33.59 6.24 9.40
CA MET A 368 -32.24 5.78 9.69
C MET A 368 -32.00 5.58 11.19
N GLU A 369 -32.50 6.50 12.04
CA GLU A 369 -32.43 6.30 13.50
C GLU A 369 -33.23 5.07 13.98
N GLU A 370 -34.35 4.75 13.33
CA GLU A 370 -35.09 3.50 13.58
C GLU A 370 -34.26 2.27 13.17
N LEU A 371 -33.61 2.29 11.99
CA LEU A 371 -32.71 1.22 11.55
C LEU A 371 -31.53 1.01 12.50
N PHE A 372 -30.89 2.08 12.98
CA PHE A 372 -29.79 1.98 13.96
C PHE A 372 -30.27 1.32 15.26
N LYS A 373 -31.42 1.71 15.77
CA LYS A 373 -32.04 1.08 16.95
C LYS A 373 -32.34 -0.39 16.71
N TYR A 374 -32.89 -0.72 15.53
CA TYR A 374 -33.19 -2.11 15.15
C TYR A 374 -31.91 -2.96 15.07
N ALA A 375 -30.85 -2.44 14.41
CA ALA A 375 -29.56 -3.13 14.32
C ALA A 375 -28.98 -3.44 15.71
N HIS A 376 -28.98 -2.45 16.62
CA HIS A 376 -28.51 -2.65 17.99
C HIS A 376 -29.35 -3.70 18.78
N GLN A 377 -30.65 -3.76 18.56
CA GLN A 377 -31.51 -4.81 19.14
C GLN A 377 -31.15 -6.20 18.64
N LYS A 378 -30.56 -6.30 17.45
CA LYS A 378 -30.05 -7.53 16.84
C LYS A 378 -28.60 -7.81 17.14
N ASN A 379 -27.92 -7.01 17.98
CA ASN A 379 -26.50 -7.02 18.28
C ASN A 379 -25.62 -6.79 17.02
N VAL A 380 -26.08 -5.94 16.10
CA VAL A 380 -25.37 -5.54 14.89
C VAL A 380 -25.10 -4.04 14.98
N ASP A 381 -23.86 -3.64 14.80
CA ASP A 381 -23.46 -2.23 14.67
C ASP A 381 -23.50 -1.77 13.21
N VAL A 382 -23.47 -0.46 12.95
CA VAL A 382 -23.71 0.09 11.61
C VAL A 382 -22.56 0.95 11.13
N PHE A 383 -22.17 0.77 9.87
CA PHE A 383 -21.44 1.73 9.05
C PHE A 383 -22.38 2.45 8.10
N VAL A 384 -22.11 3.74 7.83
CA VAL A 384 -22.96 4.57 6.96
C VAL A 384 -22.10 5.22 5.88
N TRP A 385 -22.59 5.17 4.65
CA TRP A 385 -21.90 5.73 3.49
C TRP A 385 -22.08 7.25 3.38
N TYR A 386 -21.02 7.94 2.96
CA TYR A 386 -20.98 9.36 2.62
C TYR A 386 -20.15 9.62 1.37
N ASN A 387 -20.58 10.57 0.56
CA ASN A 387 -19.76 11.12 -0.51
C ASN A 387 -18.78 12.15 0.06
N SER A 388 -17.50 12.04 -0.31
CA SER A 388 -16.47 13.03 0.08
C SER A 388 -16.69 14.38 -0.58
N ASN A 389 -17.53 14.42 -1.65
CA ASN A 389 -17.53 15.50 -2.60
C ASN A 389 -17.80 16.89 -2.02
N GLY A 390 -17.07 17.83 -2.58
CA GLY A 390 -17.37 19.24 -2.62
C GLY A 390 -17.57 19.64 -4.08
N TYR A 391 -16.50 19.83 -4.83
CA TYR A 391 -16.51 20.38 -6.19
C TYR A 391 -15.66 19.57 -7.19
N TRP A 392 -15.28 18.35 -6.83
CA TRP A 392 -14.33 17.55 -7.63
C TRP A 392 -14.91 16.33 -8.33
N ASN A 393 -16.15 15.94 -8.07
CA ASN A 393 -16.82 14.87 -8.81
C ASN A 393 -18.30 15.16 -9.04
N ASP A 394 -18.93 14.41 -9.97
CA ASP A 394 -20.34 14.53 -10.35
C ASP A 394 -21.22 13.38 -9.83
N ALA A 395 -20.71 12.59 -8.87
CA ALA A 395 -21.47 11.47 -8.32
C ALA A 395 -22.80 11.93 -7.72
N PRO A 396 -23.94 11.31 -8.11
CA PRO A 396 -25.26 11.76 -7.70
C PRO A 396 -25.66 11.31 -6.31
N GLN A 397 -25.02 10.25 -5.77
CA GLN A 397 -25.40 9.63 -4.50
C GLN A 397 -25.25 10.62 -3.33
N ASP A 398 -26.20 10.58 -2.44
CA ASP A 398 -26.22 11.25 -1.15
C ASP A 398 -26.08 10.22 0.01
N ALA A 399 -25.71 10.60 1.24
CA ALA A 399 -25.42 11.97 1.70
C ALA A 399 -24.14 12.57 1.11
N LYS A 400 -24.18 13.81 0.70
CA LYS A 400 -23.08 14.54 0.06
C LYS A 400 -22.95 15.98 0.55
N GLN A 401 -21.84 16.66 0.19
CA GLN A 401 -21.53 18.06 0.54
C GLN A 401 -21.36 18.31 2.04
N CYS A 402 -21.11 17.27 2.82
CA CYS A 402 -20.88 17.39 4.26
C CYS A 402 -19.46 16.97 4.67
N MET A 403 -18.85 15.97 4.05
CA MET A 403 -17.53 15.47 4.47
C MET A 403 -16.40 16.43 4.13
N SER A 404 -16.49 17.18 3.05
CA SER A 404 -15.51 18.20 2.66
C SER A 404 -15.52 19.48 3.50
N ASN A 405 -16.57 19.72 4.29
CA ASN A 405 -16.74 20.91 5.12
C ASN A 405 -16.69 20.52 6.59
N SER A 406 -15.72 21.04 7.36
CA SER A 406 -15.53 20.66 8.75
C SER A 406 -16.72 20.93 9.66
N VAL A 407 -17.48 22.02 9.43
CA VAL A 407 -18.69 22.33 10.22
C VAL A 407 -19.81 21.33 9.94
N ALA A 408 -20.04 21.02 8.68
CA ALA A 408 -21.06 20.03 8.29
C ALA A 408 -20.63 18.63 8.76
N ARG A 409 -19.38 18.24 8.48
CA ARG A 409 -18.82 16.93 8.86
C ARG A 409 -18.94 16.67 10.37
N LYS A 410 -18.56 17.61 11.22
CA LYS A 410 -18.68 17.45 12.68
C LYS A 410 -20.15 17.39 13.14
N LYS A 411 -21.08 18.06 12.47
CA LYS A 411 -22.52 17.90 12.77
C LYS A 411 -23.00 16.50 12.45
N GLU A 412 -22.62 15.96 11.29
CA GLU A 412 -22.94 14.59 10.88
C GLU A 412 -22.36 13.58 11.87
N MET A 413 -21.07 13.64 12.13
CA MET A 413 -20.38 12.72 13.05
C MET A 413 -20.97 12.76 14.46
N LYS A 414 -21.34 13.93 14.96
CA LYS A 414 -22.00 14.08 16.25
C LYS A 414 -23.41 13.44 16.28
N TRP A 415 -24.16 13.53 15.19
CA TRP A 415 -25.45 12.85 15.08
C TRP A 415 -25.27 11.34 15.05
N LEU A 416 -24.34 10.83 14.25
CA LEU A 416 -24.04 9.40 14.13
C LEU A 416 -23.54 8.81 15.45
N GLN A 417 -22.65 9.50 16.16
CA GLN A 417 -22.21 9.12 17.50
C GLN A 417 -23.37 8.98 18.46
N LYS A 418 -24.31 9.94 18.49
CA LYS A 418 -25.52 9.87 19.34
C LYS A 418 -26.42 8.70 19.01
N CYS A 419 -26.44 8.29 17.74
CA CYS A 419 -27.21 7.14 17.27
C CYS A 419 -26.47 5.81 17.48
N GLY A 420 -25.23 5.81 17.98
CA GLY A 420 -24.44 4.61 18.24
C GLY A 420 -23.77 4.01 17.01
N VAL A 421 -23.75 4.71 15.87
CA VAL A 421 -23.04 4.30 14.65
C VAL A 421 -21.54 4.15 14.95
N LYS A 422 -20.88 3.17 14.35
CA LYS A 422 -19.48 2.81 14.62
C LYS A 422 -18.49 3.26 13.55
N GLY A 423 -18.96 3.53 12.34
CA GLY A 423 -18.05 3.96 11.31
C GLY A 423 -18.71 4.52 10.06
N LEU A 424 -17.89 5.05 9.19
CA LEU A 424 -18.27 5.60 7.91
C LEU A 424 -17.52 4.93 6.76
N LYS A 425 -18.21 4.72 5.64
CA LYS A 425 -17.62 4.54 4.33
C LYS A 425 -17.67 5.89 3.61
N VAL A 426 -16.52 6.48 3.30
CA VAL A 426 -16.44 7.76 2.60
C VAL A 426 -15.83 7.56 1.22
N ASP A 427 -16.51 8.06 0.19
CA ASP A 427 -16.29 7.66 -1.20
C ASP A 427 -15.99 8.84 -2.14
N PHE A 428 -15.37 8.55 -3.32
CA PHE A 428 -15.21 9.45 -4.47
C PHE A 428 -14.23 10.62 -4.28
N PHE A 429 -13.03 10.37 -3.80
CA PHE A 429 -11.99 11.40 -3.59
C PHE A 429 -11.36 11.90 -4.88
N GLY A 430 -10.97 11.01 -5.79
CA GLY A 430 -10.56 11.32 -7.16
C GLY A 430 -9.32 12.20 -7.33
N SER A 431 -8.40 12.24 -6.36
CA SER A 431 -7.15 13.00 -6.47
C SER A 431 -6.11 12.58 -5.46
N ASP A 432 -4.84 12.80 -5.81
CA ASP A 432 -3.67 12.61 -4.96
C ASP A 432 -2.99 13.94 -4.55
N LYS A 433 -3.60 15.08 -4.85
CA LYS A 433 -3.09 16.40 -4.46
C LYS A 433 -3.00 16.58 -2.95
N GLN A 434 -2.11 17.42 -2.48
CA GLN A 434 -1.90 17.68 -1.04
C GLN A 434 -3.19 18.10 -0.32
N GLN A 435 -4.07 18.88 -0.97
CA GLN A 435 -5.38 19.23 -0.39
C GLN A 435 -6.26 18.01 -0.14
N MET A 436 -6.18 17.00 -1.01
CA MET A 436 -6.94 15.77 -0.81
C MET A 436 -6.34 14.93 0.32
N MET A 437 -5.00 14.87 0.44
CA MET A 437 -4.35 14.26 1.61
C MET A 437 -4.76 14.96 2.91
N GLY A 438 -4.90 16.29 2.87
CA GLY A 438 -5.46 17.07 3.97
C GLY A 438 -6.89 16.66 4.34
N LEU A 439 -7.74 16.44 3.34
CA LEU A 439 -9.14 16.00 3.59
C LEU A 439 -9.21 14.59 4.22
N TYR A 440 -8.37 13.64 3.76
CA TYR A 440 -8.28 12.31 4.40
C TYR A 440 -7.91 12.43 5.88
N GLU A 441 -6.86 13.21 6.20
CA GLU A 441 -6.42 13.44 7.58
C GLU A 441 -7.48 14.16 8.42
N ASP A 442 -8.16 15.16 7.86
CA ASP A 442 -9.26 15.88 8.50
C ASP A 442 -10.45 14.94 8.86
N ILE A 443 -10.85 14.08 7.93
CA ILE A 443 -11.93 13.11 8.16
C ILE A 443 -11.53 12.12 9.24
N LEU A 444 -10.31 11.59 9.20
CA LEU A 444 -9.82 10.62 10.18
C LEU A 444 -9.72 11.23 11.59
N THR A 445 -9.17 12.44 11.70
CA THR A 445 -9.03 13.13 13.01
C THR A 445 -10.38 13.52 13.60
N ASP A 446 -11.26 14.11 12.79
CA ASP A 446 -12.62 14.45 13.23
C ASP A 446 -13.40 13.20 13.64
N ALA A 447 -13.33 12.12 12.84
CA ALA A 447 -13.99 10.85 13.14
C ALA A 447 -13.50 10.23 14.44
N ASN A 448 -12.19 10.29 14.73
CA ASN A 448 -11.66 9.81 16.01
C ASN A 448 -12.24 10.58 17.21
N GLU A 449 -12.44 11.90 17.11
CA GLU A 449 -13.09 12.69 18.17
C GLU A 449 -14.51 12.18 18.50
N TYR A 450 -15.22 11.62 17.51
CA TYR A 450 -16.57 11.08 17.67
C TYR A 450 -16.62 9.56 17.83
N GLY A 451 -15.45 8.88 17.94
CA GLY A 451 -15.36 7.44 18.11
C GLY A 451 -15.82 6.65 16.87
N LEU A 452 -15.57 7.16 15.66
CA LEU A 452 -15.96 6.55 14.40
C LEU A 452 -14.75 5.99 13.65
N MET A 453 -14.88 4.78 13.13
CA MET A 453 -13.95 4.15 12.19
C MET A 453 -14.20 4.63 10.77
N ILE A 454 -13.16 4.61 9.92
CA ILE A 454 -13.27 5.09 8.54
C ILE A 454 -12.78 4.04 7.54
N ILE A 455 -13.64 3.75 6.56
CA ILE A 455 -13.31 3.05 5.32
C ILE A 455 -13.35 4.08 4.19
N PHE A 456 -12.33 4.09 3.32
CA PHE A 456 -12.30 4.94 2.12
C PHE A 456 -12.58 4.12 0.85
N HIS A 457 -13.40 4.67 -0.04
CA HIS A 457 -13.66 4.17 -1.39
C HIS A 457 -13.42 5.27 -2.44
N GLY A 458 -13.33 4.90 -3.73
CA GLY A 458 -12.95 5.85 -4.77
C GLY A 458 -11.73 6.68 -4.36
N CYS A 459 -10.71 6.05 -3.83
CA CYS A 459 -9.71 6.68 -2.98
C CYS A 459 -8.28 6.35 -3.41
N THR A 460 -7.32 6.97 -2.73
CA THR A 460 -5.90 6.63 -2.82
C THR A 460 -5.55 5.35 -2.04
N ILE A 461 -4.36 4.76 -2.33
CA ILE A 461 -3.83 3.62 -1.57
C ILE A 461 -3.47 4.03 -0.13
N PRO A 462 -3.50 3.10 0.84
CA PRO A 462 -2.96 3.36 2.18
C PRO A 462 -1.44 3.51 2.11
N ARG A 463 -0.93 4.35 2.98
CA ARG A 463 0.51 4.67 3.06
C ARG A 463 0.98 4.62 4.50
N GLY A 464 0.78 3.46 5.13
CA GLY A 464 1.07 3.26 6.55
C GLY A 464 -0.03 3.81 7.47
N TRP A 465 -1.18 4.16 6.93
CA TRP A 465 -2.29 4.78 7.66
C TRP A 465 -2.86 3.87 8.76
N GLU A 466 -2.76 2.56 8.61
CA GLU A 466 -3.12 1.59 9.65
C GLU A 466 -2.37 1.81 10.96
N ARG A 467 -1.12 2.26 10.88
CA ARG A 467 -0.32 2.61 12.05
C ARG A 467 -0.47 4.08 12.46
N MET A 468 -0.62 4.97 11.48
CA MET A 468 -0.68 6.42 11.73
C MET A 468 -1.99 6.86 12.37
N TYR A 469 -3.11 6.22 11.97
CA TYR A 469 -4.46 6.62 12.37
C TYR A 469 -5.21 5.45 13.02
N PRO A 470 -5.52 5.49 14.33
CA PRO A 470 -6.09 4.35 15.04
C PRO A 470 -7.49 3.94 14.59
N ASN A 471 -8.23 4.84 13.96
CA ASN A 471 -9.59 4.63 13.46
C ASN A 471 -9.67 4.40 11.93
N TYR A 472 -8.54 4.33 11.24
CA TYR A 472 -8.50 3.92 9.84
C TYR A 472 -8.63 2.40 9.73
N VAL A 473 -9.61 1.90 8.96
CA VAL A 473 -9.91 0.46 8.87
C VAL A 473 -10.06 -0.07 7.44
N GLY A 474 -9.63 0.69 6.45
CA GLY A 474 -9.51 0.19 5.09
C GLY A 474 -9.65 1.22 4.00
N SER A 475 -9.11 0.88 2.84
CA SER A 475 -9.28 1.60 1.57
C SER A 475 -9.53 0.58 0.47
N GLU A 476 -10.41 0.91 -0.46
CA GLU A 476 -10.59 0.15 -1.70
C GLU A 476 -9.33 0.24 -2.57
N ALA A 477 -9.18 1.29 -3.33
CA ALA A 477 -8.02 1.57 -4.19
C ALA A 477 -7.55 0.35 -5.00
N VAL A 478 -8.49 -0.34 -5.66
CA VAL A 478 -8.30 -1.56 -6.46
C VAL A 478 -9.57 -1.78 -7.30
N LEU A 479 -9.48 -2.53 -8.39
CA LEU A 479 -10.67 -3.08 -9.04
C LEU A 479 -11.35 -4.09 -8.11
N ALA A 480 -12.30 -3.62 -7.29
CA ALA A 480 -12.97 -4.40 -6.28
C ALA A 480 -14.13 -5.24 -6.84
N SER A 481 -14.82 -5.97 -5.97
CA SER A 481 -15.87 -6.92 -6.36
C SER A 481 -17.06 -6.29 -7.08
N GLU A 482 -17.30 -5.00 -6.89
CA GLU A 482 -18.38 -4.28 -7.60
C GLU A 482 -18.22 -4.33 -9.13
N ASN A 483 -16.98 -4.39 -9.63
CA ASN A 483 -16.72 -4.49 -11.05
C ASN A 483 -17.20 -5.83 -11.64
N LEU A 484 -17.22 -6.91 -10.86
CA LEU A 484 -17.69 -8.23 -11.26
C LEU A 484 -19.16 -8.21 -11.70
N ILE A 485 -19.98 -7.40 -11.05
CA ILE A 485 -21.41 -7.30 -11.35
C ILE A 485 -21.71 -6.37 -12.54
N PHE A 486 -20.80 -5.50 -12.91
CA PHE A 486 -20.99 -4.54 -14.01
C PHE A 486 -20.65 -5.13 -15.38
N ASN A 487 -19.66 -6.01 -15.48
CA ASN A 487 -19.21 -6.53 -16.75
C ASN A 487 -18.60 -7.95 -16.61
N GLN A 488 -19.01 -8.86 -17.52
CA GLN A 488 -18.52 -10.24 -17.57
C GLN A 488 -16.99 -10.34 -17.68
N HIS A 489 -16.33 -9.38 -18.34
CA HIS A 489 -14.88 -9.34 -18.42
C HIS A 489 -14.23 -9.40 -17.03
N PHE A 490 -14.75 -8.66 -16.06
CA PHE A 490 -14.19 -8.66 -14.69
C PHE A 490 -14.40 -10.00 -13.98
N ASP A 491 -15.56 -10.66 -14.18
CA ASP A 491 -15.77 -12.03 -13.71
C ASP A 491 -14.78 -13.03 -14.34
N ASP A 492 -14.52 -12.89 -15.64
CA ASP A 492 -13.57 -13.73 -16.35
C ASP A 492 -12.12 -13.50 -15.86
N MET A 493 -11.83 -12.32 -15.30
CA MET A 493 -10.52 -11.93 -14.75
C MET A 493 -10.41 -12.10 -13.23
N GLU A 494 -11.49 -12.44 -12.51
CA GLU A 494 -11.51 -12.49 -11.04
C GLU A 494 -10.40 -13.38 -10.48
N ALA A 495 -10.27 -14.62 -10.95
CA ALA A 495 -9.26 -15.55 -10.46
C ALA A 495 -7.83 -15.03 -10.69
N TYR A 496 -7.60 -14.40 -11.84
CA TYR A 496 -6.33 -13.78 -12.18
C TYR A 496 -6.00 -12.61 -11.24
N ASN A 497 -6.93 -11.68 -11.04
CA ASN A 497 -6.76 -10.54 -10.15
C ASN A 497 -6.56 -10.97 -8.69
N ALA A 498 -7.29 -11.98 -8.22
CA ALA A 498 -7.11 -12.54 -6.89
C ALA A 498 -5.70 -13.12 -6.65
N CYS A 499 -5.05 -13.59 -7.71
CA CYS A 499 -3.66 -14.05 -7.66
C CYS A 499 -2.63 -12.92 -7.88
N LEU A 500 -3.05 -11.65 -8.07
CA LEU A 500 -2.18 -10.47 -8.11
C LEU A 500 -2.18 -9.70 -6.79
N HIS A 501 -3.35 -9.47 -6.22
CA HIS A 501 -3.51 -8.61 -5.04
C HIS A 501 -2.60 -8.96 -3.86
N PRO A 502 -2.38 -10.23 -3.47
CA PRO A 502 -1.49 -10.59 -2.37
C PRO A 502 -0.02 -10.22 -2.59
N PHE A 503 0.39 -10.02 -3.84
CA PHE A 503 1.77 -9.69 -4.22
C PHE A 503 1.98 -8.18 -4.47
N ILE A 504 0.89 -7.42 -4.65
CA ILE A 504 0.98 -6.01 -5.05
C ILE A 504 0.15 -5.16 -4.08
N ARG A 505 -1.12 -4.90 -4.37
CA ARG A 505 -1.96 -3.95 -3.64
C ARG A 505 -2.11 -4.28 -2.15
N ASN A 506 -2.34 -5.54 -1.81
CA ASN A 506 -2.61 -5.94 -0.43
C ASN A 506 -1.34 -6.14 0.41
N THR A 507 -0.14 -6.08 -0.19
CA THR A 507 1.12 -6.14 0.55
C THR A 507 1.38 -4.87 1.37
N ILE A 508 0.96 -3.71 0.84
CA ILE A 508 1.27 -2.40 1.43
C ILE A 508 0.27 -1.94 2.49
N GLY A 509 -0.86 -2.62 2.63
CA GLY A 509 -1.89 -2.25 3.61
C GLY A 509 -3.24 -2.89 3.37
N CYS A 510 -4.22 -2.50 4.16
CA CYS A 510 -5.58 -2.97 4.12
C CYS A 510 -6.22 -2.74 2.75
N MET A 511 -7.01 -3.70 2.29
CA MET A 511 -7.72 -3.67 1.01
C MET A 511 -9.17 -4.07 1.24
N GLU A 512 -10.06 -3.08 1.21
CA GLU A 512 -11.49 -3.33 1.25
C GLU A 512 -11.95 -3.74 -0.15
N PHE A 513 -12.35 -5.00 -0.30
CA PHE A 513 -12.63 -5.61 -1.60
C PHE A 513 -14.10 -5.95 -1.83
N GLY A 514 -14.89 -6.14 -0.77
CA GLY A 514 -16.26 -6.62 -0.85
C GLY A 514 -16.36 -8.06 -1.38
N GLY A 515 -15.47 -8.93 -0.94
CA GLY A 515 -15.32 -10.30 -1.46
C GLY A 515 -16.36 -11.31 -0.98
N THR A 516 -16.14 -12.56 -1.38
CA THR A 516 -16.98 -13.72 -1.05
C THR A 516 -18.37 -13.64 -1.67
N LEU A 517 -18.42 -13.66 -2.99
CA LEU A 517 -19.67 -13.69 -3.75
C LEU A 517 -20.13 -15.14 -3.90
N LEU A 518 -21.14 -15.58 -3.11
CA LEU A 518 -21.67 -16.94 -3.22
C LEU A 518 -22.75 -17.10 -4.29
N ASN A 519 -23.34 -16.01 -4.79
CA ASN A 519 -24.19 -16.07 -5.97
C ASN A 519 -23.42 -16.57 -7.18
N LYS A 520 -24.01 -17.46 -7.98
CA LYS A 520 -23.44 -17.97 -9.25
C LYS A 520 -23.76 -17.03 -10.42
N ARG A 521 -24.80 -16.26 -10.26
CA ARG A 521 -25.24 -15.19 -11.15
C ARG A 521 -25.32 -13.91 -10.36
N HIS A 522 -24.66 -12.86 -10.80
CA HIS A 522 -24.52 -11.63 -10.04
C HIS A 522 -25.72 -10.70 -10.22
N ASN A 523 -26.84 -11.12 -9.67
CA ASN A 523 -28.03 -10.29 -9.47
C ASN A 523 -28.75 -10.69 -8.18
N ARG A 524 -29.76 -9.95 -7.83
CA ARG A 524 -30.57 -10.12 -6.62
C ARG A 524 -31.16 -11.53 -6.47
N THR A 525 -31.58 -12.16 -7.56
CA THR A 525 -32.30 -13.43 -7.62
C THR A 525 -31.40 -14.64 -7.96
N ASN A 526 -30.10 -14.40 -8.15
CA ASN A 526 -29.11 -15.44 -8.51
C ASN A 526 -29.45 -16.18 -9.82
N ASP A 527 -30.15 -15.54 -10.75
CA ASP A 527 -30.63 -16.14 -12.01
C ASP A 527 -30.25 -15.34 -13.27
N GLY A 528 -29.69 -14.15 -13.11
CA GLY A 528 -29.30 -13.22 -14.18
C GLY A 528 -28.00 -12.48 -13.89
N GLY A 529 -27.67 -11.48 -14.70
CA GLY A 529 -26.43 -10.72 -14.57
C GLY A 529 -25.20 -11.47 -15.09
N THR A 530 -24.04 -11.06 -14.65
CA THR A 530 -22.75 -11.70 -14.98
C THR A 530 -22.65 -13.09 -14.34
N VAL A 531 -21.73 -13.91 -14.83
CA VAL A 531 -21.59 -15.32 -14.42
C VAL A 531 -20.24 -15.50 -13.73
N ARG A 532 -20.29 -15.82 -12.43
CA ARG A 532 -19.12 -16.19 -11.66
C ARG A 532 -18.41 -17.41 -12.27
N LYS A 533 -17.09 -17.32 -12.47
CA LYS A 533 -16.25 -18.42 -13.00
C LYS A 533 -15.56 -19.20 -11.88
N THR A 534 -15.28 -18.56 -10.78
CA THR A 534 -14.61 -19.16 -9.63
C THR A 534 -15.53 -20.10 -8.84
N THR A 535 -14.93 -20.98 -8.04
CA THR A 535 -15.69 -21.93 -7.22
C THR A 535 -16.13 -21.31 -5.89
N ASP A 536 -17.00 -22.00 -5.17
CA ASP A 536 -17.39 -21.57 -3.82
C ASP A 536 -16.19 -21.58 -2.86
N VAL A 537 -15.31 -22.61 -2.91
CA VAL A 537 -14.10 -22.65 -2.07
C VAL A 537 -13.10 -21.56 -2.44
N PHE A 538 -13.01 -21.19 -3.72
CA PHE A 538 -12.24 -20.01 -4.12
C PHE A 538 -12.75 -18.75 -3.40
N GLN A 539 -14.06 -18.51 -3.41
CA GLN A 539 -14.68 -17.36 -2.76
C GLN A 539 -14.42 -17.35 -1.24
N LEU A 540 -14.56 -18.51 -0.59
CA LEU A 540 -14.23 -18.64 0.84
C LEU A 540 -12.75 -18.34 1.12
N ALA A 541 -11.85 -18.79 0.25
CA ALA A 541 -10.42 -18.54 0.39
C ALA A 541 -10.09 -17.04 0.32
N THR A 542 -10.82 -16.23 -0.47
CA THR A 542 -10.60 -14.79 -0.55
C THR A 542 -10.85 -14.06 0.77
N ALA A 543 -11.75 -14.55 1.62
CA ALA A 543 -12.00 -13.97 2.94
C ALA A 543 -10.78 -14.02 3.88
N VAL A 544 -9.86 -14.97 3.63
CA VAL A 544 -8.59 -15.09 4.35
C VAL A 544 -7.43 -14.54 3.54
N LEU A 545 -7.47 -14.69 2.21
CA LEU A 545 -6.42 -14.24 1.30
C LEU A 545 -6.23 -12.73 1.36
N TYR A 546 -7.33 -11.97 1.39
CA TYR A 546 -7.32 -10.52 1.48
C TYR A 546 -7.25 -10.06 2.94
N GLN A 547 -6.55 -8.96 3.16
CA GLN A 547 -6.36 -8.38 4.48
C GLN A 547 -7.14 -7.09 4.58
N ASN A 548 -8.15 -7.06 5.44
CA ASN A 548 -8.87 -5.87 5.86
C ASN A 548 -9.55 -6.12 7.21
N PRO A 549 -9.41 -5.23 8.22
CA PRO A 549 -9.96 -5.49 9.55
C PRO A 549 -11.49 -5.39 9.63
N ILE A 550 -12.11 -4.58 8.77
CA ILE A 550 -13.57 -4.57 8.56
C ILE A 550 -13.82 -5.12 7.15
N GLN A 551 -14.37 -6.33 7.06
CA GLN A 551 -14.67 -6.94 5.76
C GLN A 551 -16.17 -6.86 5.45
N ASN A 552 -16.52 -6.07 4.44
CA ASN A 552 -17.86 -6.01 3.88
C ASN A 552 -18.03 -7.17 2.89
N PHE A 553 -18.61 -8.27 3.35
CA PHE A 553 -18.82 -9.45 2.50
C PHE A 553 -20.02 -9.26 1.56
N ALA A 554 -19.91 -9.79 0.34
CA ALA A 554 -20.94 -9.71 -0.69
C ALA A 554 -22.08 -10.73 -0.53
N LEU A 555 -22.28 -11.24 0.68
CA LEU A 555 -23.36 -12.18 0.98
C LEU A 555 -24.71 -11.49 0.91
N ALA A 556 -25.69 -12.20 0.35
CA ALA A 556 -27.07 -11.74 0.26
C ALA A 556 -28.03 -12.72 1.00
N PRO A 557 -29.25 -12.30 1.41
CA PRO A 557 -30.16 -13.13 2.18
C PRO A 557 -30.51 -14.48 1.53
N ASN A 558 -30.52 -14.58 0.19
CA ASN A 558 -30.72 -15.85 -0.51
C ASN A 558 -29.63 -16.89 -0.22
N ASN A 559 -28.40 -16.46 0.11
CA ASN A 559 -27.28 -17.38 0.34
C ASN A 559 -27.50 -18.28 1.56
N LEU A 560 -28.32 -17.87 2.51
CA LEU A 560 -28.71 -18.75 3.62
C LEU A 560 -29.43 -20.03 3.19
N THR A 561 -30.01 -20.04 1.99
CA THR A 561 -30.80 -21.15 1.47
C THR A 561 -30.25 -21.76 0.20
N ASP A 562 -29.56 -20.99 -0.66
CA ASP A 562 -29.09 -21.46 -1.98
C ASP A 562 -27.57 -21.72 -2.04
N ALA A 563 -26.80 -21.21 -1.07
CA ALA A 563 -25.38 -21.52 -0.97
C ALA A 563 -25.14 -22.85 -0.21
N PRO A 564 -23.99 -23.53 -0.45
CA PRO A 564 -23.62 -24.73 0.30
C PRO A 564 -23.53 -24.44 1.82
N ALA A 565 -24.10 -25.31 2.64
CA ALA A 565 -24.08 -25.14 4.11
C ALA A 565 -22.65 -24.96 4.67
N LEU A 566 -21.68 -25.75 4.16
CA LEU A 566 -20.27 -25.64 4.56
C LEU A 566 -19.69 -24.23 4.30
N ALA A 567 -20.18 -23.53 3.27
CA ALA A 567 -19.73 -22.17 2.97
C ALA A 567 -20.32 -21.17 4.00
N ILE A 568 -21.58 -21.29 4.31
CA ILE A 568 -22.24 -20.46 5.33
C ILE A 568 -21.59 -20.69 6.71
N ASP A 569 -21.36 -21.95 7.09
CA ASP A 569 -20.72 -22.28 8.36
C ASP A 569 -19.30 -21.69 8.44
N PHE A 570 -18.50 -21.77 7.38
CA PHE A 570 -17.18 -21.15 7.33
C PHE A 570 -17.27 -19.63 7.50
N MET A 571 -18.18 -18.97 6.76
CA MET A 571 -18.34 -17.53 6.80
C MET A 571 -18.87 -17.01 8.15
N LYS A 572 -19.54 -17.83 8.94
CA LYS A 572 -19.93 -17.50 10.34
C LYS A 572 -18.74 -17.43 11.30
N GLU A 573 -17.62 -18.09 10.97
CA GLU A 573 -16.48 -18.23 11.89
C GLU A 573 -15.20 -17.51 11.42
N VAL A 574 -15.07 -17.16 10.14
CA VAL A 574 -13.84 -16.58 9.60
C VAL A 574 -13.51 -15.26 10.30
N PRO A 575 -12.28 -15.06 10.82
CA PRO A 575 -11.87 -13.80 11.42
C PRO A 575 -11.43 -12.78 10.35
N THR A 576 -11.27 -11.53 10.74
CA THR A 576 -10.84 -10.42 9.85
C THR A 576 -9.48 -9.85 10.24
N THR A 577 -8.91 -10.26 11.40
CA THR A 577 -7.61 -9.79 11.89
C THR A 577 -6.64 -10.97 12.03
N TRP A 578 -5.33 -10.68 11.92
CA TRP A 578 -4.32 -11.71 11.81
C TRP A 578 -3.12 -11.42 12.70
N ASP A 579 -2.71 -12.43 13.49
CA ASP A 579 -1.51 -12.37 14.34
C ASP A 579 -0.24 -12.70 13.58
N GLU A 580 -0.36 -13.46 12.49
CA GLU A 580 0.77 -13.90 11.67
C GLU A 580 0.31 -14.20 10.25
N THR A 581 1.13 -13.84 9.26
CA THR A 581 0.96 -14.19 7.85
C THR A 581 2.24 -14.82 7.34
N VAL A 582 2.12 -15.99 6.72
CA VAL A 582 3.24 -16.73 6.11
C VAL A 582 2.92 -17.01 4.65
N PHE A 583 3.75 -16.53 3.75
CA PHE A 583 3.69 -16.91 2.34
C PHE A 583 4.27 -18.31 2.15
N LEU A 584 3.53 -19.18 1.49
CA LEU A 584 3.91 -20.59 1.28
C LEU A 584 4.38 -20.85 -0.16
N ASP A 585 3.59 -20.43 -1.15
CA ASP A 585 3.92 -20.62 -2.56
C ASP A 585 3.05 -19.72 -3.44
N GLY A 586 3.52 -19.37 -4.65
CA GLY A 586 2.73 -18.57 -5.58
C GLY A 586 3.52 -17.92 -6.71
N TYR A 587 2.77 -17.44 -7.69
CA TYR A 587 3.27 -16.58 -8.76
C TYR A 587 2.16 -15.58 -9.15
N PRO A 588 2.47 -14.27 -9.27
CA PRO A 588 1.48 -13.24 -9.57
C PRO A 588 0.67 -13.58 -10.83
N GLY A 589 -0.67 -13.52 -10.72
CA GLY A 589 -1.59 -13.84 -11.81
C GLY A 589 -1.78 -15.34 -12.09
N LYS A 590 -1.07 -16.25 -11.41
CA LYS A 590 -1.21 -17.68 -11.62
C LYS A 590 -1.84 -18.40 -10.43
N TYR A 591 -1.27 -18.24 -9.26
CA TYR A 591 -1.77 -18.83 -8.01
C TYR A 591 -1.13 -18.15 -6.79
N CYS A 592 -1.78 -18.28 -5.66
CA CYS A 592 -1.25 -17.83 -4.37
C CYS A 592 -1.66 -18.79 -3.27
N VAL A 593 -0.70 -19.18 -2.41
CA VAL A 593 -0.94 -19.97 -1.21
C VAL A 593 -0.27 -19.28 -0.03
N LEU A 594 -1.05 -18.95 0.99
CA LEU A 594 -0.53 -18.37 2.23
C LEU A 594 -1.21 -18.99 3.45
N ALA A 595 -0.59 -18.80 4.60
CA ALA A 595 -1.15 -19.17 5.90
C ALA A 595 -1.32 -17.92 6.75
N ARG A 596 -2.43 -17.83 7.49
CA ARG A 596 -2.69 -16.79 8.49
C ARG A 596 -3.12 -17.38 9.80
N ARG A 597 -2.71 -16.76 10.90
CA ARG A 597 -3.09 -17.17 12.26
C ARG A 597 -3.93 -16.09 12.92
N HIS A 598 -5.00 -16.53 13.57
CA HIS A 598 -5.80 -15.71 14.48
C HIS A 598 -5.97 -16.46 15.80
N GLY A 599 -5.47 -15.91 16.89
CA GLY A 599 -5.35 -16.61 18.15
C GLY A 599 -4.50 -17.87 17.99
N ASP A 600 -5.06 -19.04 18.36
CA ASP A 600 -4.40 -20.32 18.19
C ASP A 600 -4.74 -21.03 16.87
N ARG A 601 -5.67 -20.48 16.07
CA ARG A 601 -6.19 -21.12 14.86
C ARG A 601 -5.44 -20.65 13.61
N TRP A 602 -4.96 -21.60 12.81
CA TRP A 602 -4.34 -21.38 11.54
C TRP A 602 -5.31 -21.62 10.38
N TYR A 603 -5.18 -20.79 9.36
CA TYR A 603 -5.88 -20.87 8.07
C TYR A 603 -4.83 -20.89 6.96
N VAL A 604 -4.67 -22.04 6.29
CA VAL A 604 -3.87 -22.14 5.05
C VAL A 604 -4.83 -22.05 3.89
N VAL A 605 -4.68 -21.04 3.07
CA VAL A 605 -5.57 -20.81 1.91
C VAL A 605 -4.77 -20.81 0.62
N GLY A 606 -5.37 -21.33 -0.45
CA GLY A 606 -4.80 -21.31 -1.77
C GLY A 606 -5.85 -21.06 -2.84
N VAL A 607 -5.50 -20.26 -3.86
CA VAL A 607 -6.32 -19.99 -5.04
C VAL A 607 -5.51 -20.23 -6.32
N ASN A 608 -6.18 -20.67 -7.36
CA ASN A 608 -5.58 -21.01 -8.65
C ASN A 608 -6.33 -20.32 -9.80
N ALA A 609 -5.64 -19.45 -10.53
CA ALA A 609 -6.18 -18.77 -11.71
C ALA A 609 -5.99 -19.57 -13.00
N GLN A 610 -5.25 -20.67 -12.95
CA GLN A 610 -4.93 -21.46 -14.13
C GLN A 610 -6.13 -22.32 -14.55
N LYS A 611 -6.16 -22.72 -15.81
CA LYS A 611 -7.23 -23.56 -16.38
C LYS A 611 -7.00 -25.07 -16.14
N GLU A 612 -5.90 -25.43 -15.48
CA GLU A 612 -5.54 -26.80 -15.13
C GLU A 612 -5.45 -26.99 -13.61
N PRO A 613 -5.69 -28.20 -13.07
CA PRO A 613 -5.51 -28.48 -11.67
C PRO A 613 -4.06 -28.29 -11.21
N LEU A 614 -3.85 -27.49 -10.20
CA LEU A 614 -2.55 -27.22 -9.59
C LEU A 614 -2.27 -28.22 -8.46
N LYS A 615 -1.17 -28.97 -8.56
CA LYS A 615 -0.73 -29.92 -7.55
C LYS A 615 0.45 -29.33 -6.81
N LEU A 616 0.33 -29.20 -5.50
CA LEU A 616 1.36 -28.62 -4.65
C LEU A 616 1.76 -29.60 -3.52
N SER A 617 2.99 -29.40 -3.03
CA SER A 617 3.51 -30.04 -1.84
C SER A 617 3.93 -28.91 -0.86
N LEU A 618 3.11 -28.67 0.16
CA LEU A 618 3.27 -27.54 1.06
C LEU A 618 4.07 -27.97 2.32
N ASN A 619 4.94 -27.10 2.80
CA ASN A 619 5.58 -27.21 4.10
C ASN A 619 4.73 -26.43 5.13
N LEU A 620 4.09 -27.14 6.05
CA LEU A 620 3.13 -26.59 7.02
C LEU A 620 3.62 -26.86 8.47
N PRO A 621 4.69 -26.15 8.91
CA PRO A 621 5.32 -26.43 10.22
C PRO A 621 4.44 -26.05 11.41
N MET A 622 3.34 -25.31 11.21
CA MET A 622 2.38 -24.95 12.23
C MET A 622 1.61 -26.17 12.77
N TRP A 623 1.56 -27.28 12.03
CA TRP A 623 0.90 -28.51 12.45
C TRP A 623 1.88 -29.64 12.67
N LYS A 624 1.51 -30.61 13.55
CA LYS A 624 2.33 -31.77 13.89
C LYS A 624 1.87 -33.01 13.13
N LYS A 625 2.79 -33.96 12.94
CA LYS A 625 2.45 -35.28 12.43
C LYS A 625 1.39 -35.95 13.30
N GLY A 626 0.33 -36.44 12.70
CA GLY A 626 -0.79 -37.10 13.36
C GLY A 626 -1.97 -36.18 13.65
N GLU A 627 -1.82 -34.89 13.57
CA GLU A 627 -2.95 -33.94 13.70
C GLU A 627 -3.92 -34.06 12.53
N THR A 628 -5.18 -33.78 12.81
CA THR A 628 -6.26 -33.71 11.80
C THR A 628 -6.70 -32.25 11.65
N VAL A 629 -6.84 -31.79 10.43
CA VAL A 629 -7.29 -30.46 10.08
C VAL A 629 -8.54 -30.54 9.21
N SER A 630 -9.42 -29.55 9.30
CA SER A 630 -10.53 -29.39 8.35
C SER A 630 -9.97 -28.96 7.00
N TYR A 631 -10.39 -29.60 5.93
CA TYR A 631 -9.93 -29.35 4.57
C TYR A 631 -11.13 -29.07 3.67
N TYR A 632 -11.30 -27.80 3.33
CA TYR A 632 -12.23 -27.32 2.31
C TYR A 632 -11.53 -27.40 0.95
N LEU A 633 -12.15 -28.05 0.00
CA LEU A 633 -11.60 -28.23 -1.35
C LEU A 633 -12.72 -28.30 -2.40
N ASP A 634 -12.34 -28.12 -3.63
CA ASP A 634 -13.22 -28.42 -4.76
C ASP A 634 -12.97 -29.82 -5.29
N ASP A 635 -14.01 -30.60 -5.55
CA ASP A 635 -13.91 -31.87 -6.20
C ASP A 635 -13.59 -31.72 -7.71
N LYS A 636 -13.42 -32.83 -8.43
CA LYS A 636 -13.14 -32.82 -9.88
C LYS A 636 -14.24 -32.19 -10.73
N LYS A 637 -15.44 -32.03 -10.18
CA LYS A 637 -16.58 -31.35 -10.81
C LYS A 637 -16.70 -29.90 -10.34
N ARG A 638 -15.70 -29.43 -9.60
CA ARG A 638 -15.64 -28.08 -9.01
C ARG A 638 -16.79 -27.81 -8.01
N GLN A 639 -17.23 -28.87 -7.29
CA GLN A 639 -18.21 -28.74 -6.22
C GLN A 639 -17.48 -28.67 -4.87
N PRO A 640 -17.92 -27.82 -3.93
CA PRO A 640 -17.27 -27.67 -2.65
C PRO A 640 -17.44 -28.91 -1.79
N GLN A 641 -16.38 -29.32 -1.13
CA GLN A 641 -16.33 -30.45 -0.19
C GLN A 641 -15.65 -30.01 1.10
N LEU A 642 -16.02 -30.64 2.20
CA LEU A 642 -15.32 -30.56 3.47
C LEU A 642 -14.88 -31.95 3.90
N GLU A 643 -13.58 -32.13 4.07
CA GLU A 643 -12.95 -33.39 4.48
C GLU A 643 -12.08 -33.19 5.72
N GLU A 644 -11.77 -34.27 6.41
CA GLU A 644 -10.74 -34.31 7.45
C GLU A 644 -9.41 -34.77 6.82
N LEU A 645 -8.37 -33.94 6.90
CA LEU A 645 -7.04 -34.29 6.43
C LEU A 645 -6.10 -34.58 7.61
N LYS A 646 -5.63 -35.83 7.69
CA LYS A 646 -4.61 -36.21 8.70
C LYS A 646 -3.22 -35.85 8.19
N ILE A 647 -2.50 -35.00 8.92
CA ILE A 647 -1.14 -34.58 8.63
C ILE A 647 -0.16 -35.76 8.83
N LYS A 648 0.27 -36.35 7.73
CA LYS A 648 1.23 -37.50 7.75
C LYS A 648 2.67 -37.00 7.85
N ASN A 649 3.00 -35.95 7.12
CA ASN A 649 4.29 -35.30 7.12
C ASN A 649 4.07 -33.78 6.96
N PRO A 650 4.29 -32.95 7.98
CA PRO A 650 4.08 -31.51 7.87
C PRO A 650 5.02 -30.81 6.87
N ALA A 651 6.18 -31.40 6.57
CA ALA A 651 7.10 -30.86 5.57
C ALA A 651 6.63 -31.15 4.10
N GLU A 652 5.61 -32.02 3.92
CA GLU A 652 5.16 -32.44 2.60
C GLU A 652 3.66 -32.76 2.61
N VAL A 653 2.82 -31.73 2.75
CA VAL A 653 1.36 -31.87 2.67
C VAL A 653 0.92 -31.66 1.24
N LYS A 654 0.42 -32.72 0.61
CA LYS A 654 -0.03 -32.70 -0.79
C LYS A 654 -1.45 -32.17 -0.87
N VAL A 655 -1.65 -31.18 -1.74
CA VAL A 655 -2.95 -30.58 -2.03
C VAL A 655 -3.16 -30.45 -3.54
N VAL A 656 -4.41 -30.35 -3.96
CA VAL A 656 -4.78 -30.09 -5.36
C VAL A 656 -5.78 -28.94 -5.36
N ILE A 657 -5.48 -27.87 -6.10
CA ILE A 657 -6.39 -26.75 -6.30
C ILE A 657 -6.96 -26.86 -7.72
N GLN A 658 -8.27 -26.97 -7.85
CA GLN A 658 -8.93 -27.09 -9.14
C GLN A 658 -8.78 -25.80 -9.98
N PRO A 659 -9.03 -25.84 -11.30
CA PRO A 659 -9.03 -24.64 -12.16
C PRO A 659 -10.00 -23.59 -11.62
N GLU A 660 -9.55 -22.34 -11.49
CA GLU A 660 -10.31 -21.22 -10.91
C GLU A 660 -10.96 -21.59 -9.56
N GLY A 661 -10.29 -22.46 -8.83
CA GLY A 661 -10.74 -23.03 -7.56
C GLY A 661 -9.90 -22.62 -6.38
N GLY A 662 -10.31 -23.06 -5.20
CA GLY A 662 -9.66 -22.76 -3.94
C GLY A 662 -9.45 -23.98 -3.04
N ILE A 663 -8.62 -23.80 -2.01
CA ILE A 663 -8.50 -24.71 -0.86
C ILE A 663 -8.42 -23.90 0.42
N ILE A 664 -8.90 -24.50 1.53
CA ILE A 664 -8.67 -24.00 2.88
C ILE A 664 -8.37 -25.18 3.80
N LEU A 665 -7.26 -25.12 4.53
CA LEU A 665 -6.98 -26.01 5.63
C LEU A 665 -7.01 -25.20 6.92
N THR A 666 -7.71 -25.69 7.96
CA THR A 666 -7.81 -24.93 9.22
C THR A 666 -7.90 -25.84 10.43
N LYS A 667 -7.27 -25.39 11.53
CA LYS A 667 -7.33 -26.01 12.85
C LYS A 667 -6.91 -24.97 13.89
#